data_d741fd4c69107a50ade49cd42664d7d1
#
_entry.id   d741fd4c69107a50ade49cd42664d7d1
#
_cell.length_a   1.000
_cell.length_b   1.000
_cell.length_c   1.000
_cell.angle_alpha   90.00
_cell.angle_beta   90.00
_cell.angle_gamma   90.00
#
_symmetry.space_group_name_H-M   'P 1'
#
loop_
_entity.id
_entity.type
_entity.pdbx_description
1 polymer ?
#
loop_
_entity_poly.entity_id
_entity_poly.type
_entity_poly.pdbx_seq_one_letter_code
_entity_poly.pdbx_strand_id
1 'polypeptide(L)'
;MKKIKRALALALAAAMSTMLLAGCGPKITVQQNGSPAGTASQDSQAAPADTGAQTTEGTDAAAAPAALTFAPGTVLRMATGYNSEKTGLFFDAETAGSGITLADGKTYNAGDLKPTWVAVEEKLGVKFENKYQGNSASKEFEYWKERLTDVDMVSGTAALLTENGIAGDLVNIGQYLDQMPHFKAYLDANPIVKLSITGDTSTGAIYFSPYFDGVNDIERMPLMRIDWVQKLLDGEGEFSADASNTTAAPVYQPYMPTSGKVEVDVVNADGTAAEKVTKDYDTAGNIVAKMNEAGEIDGVTAVNMLRTYIDEAYGGYYGTQRSDLFVGQNAAWDADELVALLRCVVANPQTLNGTDSIQGLFTREDNNNQRRVDMFRFAGTLFGVRGLESRQDYLYVGNDGAMHDARQEAATYEALGKLHDMVEEGLISKAFVDKSEENSGTYLENDLGFMHYDYNQTQTILNETKLQKEDGEKYMAVMVPVARWYDGTNADGVYMHFTESWRSVKTDGWGISVKGIGDDQDKLNAALSLIDFAYTDEGMILLSYGPDAFIKQGETFDFNGKQMPVIADATREELWEKADGNYTNYARYYLGSTLSFVKNQAFEYQCTTDIGQEGAGHISRGIALGVIKHPELEVAENSWYTSVPTILPTSTVDNNTLSGYTELTEKFSQQKDGDSVLVNIIVNGIGALDSSISDAQAAADYVSGSWSGKQYLAIKESAWQNALSYYQSQK
;
A
#
# COMPACT_ATOMS: atom_id res chain seq x y z
N MET A 1 25.69 5.26 32.73
CA MET A 1 24.40 4.73 33.14
C MET A 1 23.51 4.31 31.94
N LYS A 2 23.47 5.01 30.79
CA LYS A 2 22.71 4.59 29.61
C LYS A 2 23.18 3.25 28.99
N LYS A 3 24.47 2.93 28.98
CA LYS A 3 24.98 1.67 28.40
C LYS A 3 24.67 0.42 29.24
N ILE A 4 24.49 0.56 30.54
CA ILE A 4 24.17 -0.56 31.45
C ILE A 4 22.67 -0.90 31.39
N LYS A 5 21.78 0.07 31.12
CA LYS A 5 20.35 -0.18 30.92
C LYS A 5 20.03 -0.92 29.61
N ARG A 6 20.82 -0.67 28.52
CA ARG A 6 20.68 -1.39 27.25
C ARG A 6 21.10 -2.86 27.30
N ALA A 7 22.14 -3.17 28.08
CA ALA A 7 22.58 -4.56 28.27
C ALA A 7 21.60 -5.40 29.11
N LEU A 8 20.81 -4.77 29.99
CA LEU A 8 19.76 -5.46 30.78
C LEU A 8 18.49 -5.70 29.94
N ALA A 9 18.15 -4.81 29.01
CA ALA A 9 17.01 -4.98 28.12
C ALA A 9 17.23 -6.13 27.11
N LEU A 10 18.44 -6.25 26.57
CA LEU A 10 18.80 -7.37 25.70
C LEU A 10 18.83 -8.73 26.41
N ALA A 11 19.21 -8.76 27.69
CA ALA A 11 19.21 -10.00 28.49
C ALA A 11 17.79 -10.44 28.92
N LEU A 12 16.82 -9.51 29.05
CA LEU A 12 15.43 -9.84 29.32
C LEU A 12 14.67 -10.31 28.06
N ALA A 13 14.99 -9.75 26.89
CA ALA A 13 14.40 -10.18 25.62
C ALA A 13 14.78 -11.65 25.30
N ALA A 14 16.01 -12.06 25.57
CA ALA A 14 16.45 -13.45 25.39
C ALA A 14 15.84 -14.45 26.38
N ALA A 15 15.35 -14.00 27.53
CA ALA A 15 14.73 -14.86 28.56
C ALA A 15 13.22 -15.01 28.41
N MET A 16 12.52 -14.14 27.71
CA MET A 16 11.07 -14.21 27.48
C MET A 16 10.69 -14.96 26.20
N SER A 17 11.65 -15.28 25.33
CA SER A 17 11.41 -16.05 24.09
C SER A 17 11.09 -17.53 24.29
N THR A 18 10.99 -18.02 25.51
CA THR A 18 10.79 -19.46 25.79
C THR A 18 9.46 -19.83 26.43
N MET A 19 8.50 -18.94 26.62
CA MET A 19 7.27 -19.26 27.33
C MET A 19 5.92 -18.77 26.75
N LEU A 20 5.82 -18.39 25.49
CA LEU A 20 4.50 -18.10 24.89
C LEU A 20 4.45 -18.50 23.42
N LEU A 21 4.41 -19.79 23.14
CA LEU A 21 4.08 -20.38 21.85
C LEU A 21 2.72 -21.09 21.92
N ALA A 22 1.64 -20.32 21.85
CA ALA A 22 0.33 -20.81 21.49
C ALA A 22 -0.47 -19.63 20.86
N GLY A 23 -0.12 -19.24 19.67
CA GLY A 23 -0.88 -18.34 18.82
C GLY A 23 -0.47 -18.60 17.38
N CYS A 24 -1.42 -18.95 16.51
CA CYS A 24 -1.17 -19.30 15.12
C CYS A 24 -0.82 -18.06 14.29
N GLY A 25 0.44 -17.69 14.29
CA GLY A 25 1.05 -16.88 13.23
C GLY A 25 1.80 -17.81 12.27
N PRO A 26 2.20 -17.37 11.09
CA PRO A 26 3.03 -18.20 10.22
C PRO A 26 4.27 -18.62 11.01
N LYS A 27 4.43 -19.91 11.25
CA LYS A 27 5.55 -20.46 12.00
C LYS A 27 6.83 -20.15 11.25
N ILE A 28 7.67 -19.31 11.82
CA ILE A 28 9.05 -19.17 11.37
C ILE A 28 9.75 -20.47 11.73
N THR A 29 9.91 -21.36 10.76
CA THR A 29 10.71 -22.57 10.92
C THR A 29 12.08 -22.28 10.33
N VAL A 30 13.04 -21.94 11.18
CA VAL A 30 14.45 -21.85 10.78
C VAL A 30 14.96 -23.26 10.52
N GLN A 31 15.17 -23.61 9.26
CA GLN A 31 15.89 -24.82 8.89
C GLN A 31 17.37 -24.49 8.71
N GLN A 32 18.17 -24.98 9.62
CA GLN A 32 19.62 -25.04 9.42
C GLN A 32 19.95 -26.18 8.45
N ASN A 33 20.39 -25.82 7.26
CA ASN A 33 20.92 -26.80 6.30
C ASN A 33 22.37 -27.14 6.67
N GLY A 34 22.53 -28.20 7.48
CA GLY A 34 23.82 -28.87 7.64
C GLY A 34 24.07 -29.80 6.47
N SER A 35 25.12 -29.57 5.74
CA SER A 35 25.62 -30.48 4.68
C SER A 35 25.99 -31.85 5.23
N PRO A 36 25.56 -32.96 4.63
CA PRO A 36 26.27 -34.22 4.73
C PRO A 36 27.03 -34.52 3.45
N ALA A 37 28.30 -34.84 3.62
CA ALA A 37 29.13 -35.41 2.59
C ALA A 37 28.82 -36.91 2.39
N GLY A 38 28.69 -37.28 1.13
CA GLY A 38 29.16 -38.54 0.57
C GLY A 38 28.34 -39.82 0.76
N THR A 39 27.86 -40.39 -0.29
CA THR A 39 28.43 -41.57 -0.98
C THR A 39 27.46 -42.17 -1.98
N ALA A 40 28.01 -42.64 -3.06
CA ALA A 40 27.40 -43.22 -4.25
C ALA A 40 26.75 -44.58 -4.08
N SER A 41 25.83 -44.91 -4.99
CA SER A 41 25.86 -46.04 -5.96
C SER A 41 24.46 -46.32 -6.50
N GLN A 42 24.33 -46.29 -7.83
CA GLN A 42 24.06 -47.42 -8.77
C GLN A 42 22.82 -48.26 -8.48
N ASP A 43 21.94 -48.50 -9.37
CA ASP A 43 21.90 -49.07 -10.72
C ASP A 43 20.49 -49.04 -11.28
N SER A 44 20.30 -48.72 -12.47
CA SER A 44 20.13 -49.47 -13.71
C SER A 44 18.70 -49.83 -14.17
N GLN A 45 18.58 -49.60 -15.47
CA GLN A 45 17.87 -50.38 -16.51
C GLN A 45 16.40 -50.05 -16.74
N ALA A 46 15.85 -49.96 -17.92
CA ALA A 46 16.28 -49.99 -19.32
C ALA A 46 15.02 -49.77 -20.17
N ALA A 47 15.16 -49.20 -21.33
CA ALA A 47 14.15 -49.14 -22.39
C ALA A 47 14.05 -50.52 -23.09
N PRO A 48 13.07 -50.76 -23.97
CA PRO A 48 13.22 -50.43 -25.37
C PRO A 48 11.94 -49.93 -26.07
N ALA A 49 12.08 -48.98 -27.01
CA ALA A 49 12.15 -49.12 -28.49
C ALA A 49 10.88 -49.74 -29.11
N ASP A 50 10.22 -49.15 -30.04
CA ASP A 50 10.48 -48.82 -31.42
C ASP A 50 9.17 -48.60 -32.17
N THR A 51 9.10 -47.78 -33.10
CA THR A 51 8.74 -47.73 -34.51
C THR A 51 7.74 -46.65 -34.90
N GLY A 52 8.17 -45.92 -35.90
CA GLY A 52 7.26 -45.26 -36.81
C GLY A 52 7.66 -43.89 -37.29
N ALA A 53 8.60 -43.82 -38.21
CA ALA A 53 8.89 -42.62 -38.94
C ALA A 53 7.71 -42.19 -39.81
N GLN A 54 7.28 -40.94 -39.69
CA GLN A 54 6.68 -40.20 -40.80
C GLN A 54 7.26 -38.78 -40.82
N THR A 55 8.06 -38.53 -41.84
CA THR A 55 8.54 -37.24 -42.26
C THR A 55 7.37 -36.34 -42.61
N THR A 56 7.23 -35.21 -41.89
CA THR A 56 6.56 -34.03 -42.39
C THR A 56 7.55 -32.87 -42.34
N GLU A 57 7.60 -32.20 -43.49
CA GLU A 57 8.49 -31.09 -43.84
C GLU A 57 8.51 -29.97 -42.78
N GLY A 58 9.68 -29.33 -42.72
CA GLY A 58 10.02 -28.30 -41.75
C GLY A 58 9.07 -27.13 -41.74
N THR A 59 8.57 -26.85 -40.57
CA THR A 59 8.31 -25.49 -40.13
C THR A 59 9.59 -24.99 -39.50
N ASP A 60 10.18 -23.93 -40.07
CA ASP A 60 11.28 -23.21 -39.48
C ASP A 60 10.91 -22.91 -38.02
N ALA A 61 11.53 -23.63 -37.09
CA ALA A 61 11.53 -23.23 -35.70
C ALA A 61 12.23 -21.86 -35.65
N ALA A 62 11.48 -20.82 -35.34
CA ALA A 62 12.07 -19.51 -35.10
C ALA A 62 13.25 -19.70 -34.14
N ALA A 63 14.42 -19.26 -34.54
CA ALA A 63 15.61 -19.33 -33.71
C ALA A 63 15.30 -18.66 -32.36
N ALA A 64 15.67 -19.28 -31.26
CA ALA A 64 15.56 -18.66 -29.95
C ALA A 64 16.19 -17.26 -30.00
N PRO A 65 15.53 -16.23 -29.44
CA PRO A 65 16.05 -14.86 -29.50
C PRO A 65 17.48 -14.84 -28.92
N ALA A 66 18.36 -14.09 -29.58
CA ALA A 66 19.76 -13.99 -29.16
C ALA A 66 19.80 -13.37 -27.76
N ALA A 67 20.55 -13.99 -26.82
CA ALA A 67 20.75 -13.44 -25.50
C ALA A 67 21.41 -12.05 -25.57
N LEU A 68 21.02 -11.14 -24.68
CA LEU A 68 21.66 -9.83 -24.53
C LEU A 68 23.11 -10.04 -24.07
N THR A 69 24.08 -9.70 -24.92
CA THR A 69 25.52 -9.81 -24.60
C THR A 69 26.19 -8.46 -24.84
N PHE A 70 27.14 -8.11 -24.00
CA PHE A 70 27.91 -6.86 -24.08
C PHE A 70 29.31 -7.06 -23.51
N ALA A 71 30.23 -6.15 -23.82
CA ALA A 71 31.60 -6.21 -23.34
C ALA A 71 31.67 -5.97 -21.80
N PRO A 72 32.40 -6.80 -21.03
CA PRO A 72 32.59 -6.56 -19.62
C PRO A 72 33.22 -5.18 -19.36
N GLY A 73 32.65 -4.45 -18.37
CA GLY A 73 33.09 -3.10 -18.05
C GLY A 73 32.43 -2.02 -18.89
N THR A 74 31.42 -2.35 -19.70
CA THR A 74 30.57 -1.36 -20.39
C THR A 74 30.05 -0.34 -19.39
N VAL A 75 30.26 0.95 -19.67
CA VAL A 75 29.88 2.06 -18.76
C VAL A 75 28.51 2.58 -19.14
N LEU A 76 27.60 2.61 -18.18
CA LEU A 76 26.28 3.27 -18.28
C LEU A 76 26.27 4.58 -17.48
N ARG A 77 25.96 5.68 -18.15
CA ARG A 77 25.80 7.02 -17.56
C ARG A 77 24.40 7.16 -17.00
N MET A 78 24.28 7.13 -15.65
CA MET A 78 23.03 7.01 -14.92
C MET A 78 22.57 8.37 -14.37
N ALA A 79 21.54 8.95 -14.97
CA ALA A 79 20.79 10.08 -14.43
C ALA A 79 19.53 9.57 -13.72
N THR A 80 19.72 8.62 -12.80
CA THR A 80 18.64 7.83 -12.19
C THR A 80 18.70 7.87 -10.67
N GLY A 81 17.53 8.03 -10.07
CA GLY A 81 17.31 8.08 -8.62
C GLY A 81 15.82 8.21 -8.36
N TYR A 82 15.43 8.58 -7.14
CA TYR A 82 14.02 8.67 -6.81
C TYR A 82 13.51 10.12 -6.66
N ASN A 83 14.01 10.91 -5.70
CA ASN A 83 13.51 12.27 -5.48
C ASN A 83 14.46 13.23 -4.76
N SER A 84 15.67 12.79 -4.45
CA SER A 84 16.72 13.59 -3.80
C SER A 84 18.10 12.99 -4.01
N GLU A 85 19.16 13.74 -3.74
CA GLU A 85 20.53 13.24 -3.81
C GLU A 85 20.72 11.96 -2.97
N LYS A 86 20.09 11.88 -1.79
CA LYS A 86 20.13 10.72 -0.90
C LYS A 86 19.58 9.45 -1.54
N THR A 87 18.75 9.59 -2.55
CA THR A 87 18.07 8.47 -3.23
C THR A 87 18.63 8.18 -4.61
N GLY A 88 19.87 8.54 -4.88
CA GLY A 88 20.65 8.11 -6.04
C GLY A 88 21.41 6.81 -5.80
N LEU A 89 22.11 6.33 -6.86
CA LEU A 89 22.92 5.11 -6.82
C LEU A 89 24.21 5.30 -6.01
N PHE A 90 24.66 6.53 -5.87
CA PHE A 90 25.90 6.92 -5.21
C PHE A 90 25.62 7.64 -3.89
N PHE A 91 26.55 7.56 -2.96
CA PHE A 91 26.46 8.31 -1.71
C PHE A 91 26.59 9.81 -1.96
N ASP A 92 25.66 10.57 -1.44
CA ASP A 92 25.76 12.04 -1.37
C ASP A 92 26.63 12.47 -0.18
N ALA A 93 27.00 13.76 -0.16
CA ALA A 93 27.89 14.31 0.86
C ALA A 93 27.24 14.35 2.26
N GLU A 94 25.92 14.52 2.35
CA GLU A 94 25.21 14.56 3.63
C GLU A 94 25.14 13.16 4.26
N THR A 95 24.73 12.16 3.49
CA THR A 95 24.61 10.77 3.99
C THR A 95 25.98 10.18 4.33
N ALA A 96 26.99 10.42 3.50
CA ALA A 96 28.34 9.89 3.73
C ALA A 96 29.09 10.62 4.85
N GLY A 97 28.86 11.93 5.04
CA GLY A 97 29.57 12.75 6.01
C GLY A 97 31.09 12.71 5.81
N SER A 98 31.84 12.34 6.85
CA SER A 98 33.31 12.13 6.80
C SER A 98 33.69 10.66 6.48
N GLY A 99 32.78 9.88 5.99
CA GLY A 99 32.87 8.45 5.78
C GLY A 99 31.88 7.69 6.68
N ILE A 100 31.01 6.86 6.07
CA ILE A 100 30.03 6.06 6.78
C ILE A 100 30.39 4.59 6.71
N THR A 101 30.45 3.92 7.86
CA THR A 101 30.65 2.46 7.93
C THR A 101 29.30 1.79 8.06
N LEU A 102 29.02 0.80 7.20
CA LEU A 102 27.78 0.04 7.19
C LEU A 102 27.95 -1.37 7.79
N ALA A 103 26.85 -2.09 7.91
CA ALA A 103 26.80 -3.44 8.49
C ALA A 103 27.67 -4.46 7.76
N ASP A 104 28.06 -4.21 6.52
CA ASP A 104 29.06 -5.01 5.76
C ASP A 104 30.51 -4.76 6.19
N GLY A 105 30.74 -3.89 7.15
CA GLY A 105 32.05 -3.51 7.67
C GLY A 105 32.88 -2.60 6.76
N LYS A 106 32.33 -2.15 5.62
CA LYS A 106 32.99 -1.23 4.70
C LYS A 106 32.68 0.22 5.02
N THR A 107 33.64 1.10 4.75
CA THR A 107 33.46 2.55 4.85
C THR A 107 33.24 3.15 3.47
N TYR A 108 32.20 3.94 3.32
CA TYR A 108 31.81 4.61 2.09
C TYR A 108 31.94 6.12 2.24
N ASN A 109 32.39 6.79 1.20
CA ASN A 109 32.55 8.24 1.13
C ASN A 109 31.56 8.84 0.12
N ALA A 110 31.43 10.15 0.13
CA ALA A 110 30.68 10.85 -0.90
C ALA A 110 31.22 10.54 -2.30
N GLY A 111 30.34 10.16 -3.21
CA GLY A 111 30.69 9.74 -4.57
C GLY A 111 30.98 8.24 -4.73
N ASP A 112 31.07 7.48 -3.65
CA ASP A 112 31.18 6.01 -3.74
C ASP A 112 29.82 5.43 -4.13
N LEU A 113 29.86 4.33 -4.90
CA LEU A 113 28.67 3.57 -5.28
C LEU A 113 28.10 2.87 -4.04
N LYS A 114 26.80 2.88 -3.87
CA LYS A 114 26.13 2.23 -2.73
C LYS A 114 26.21 0.70 -2.84
N PRO A 115 26.15 -0.03 -1.71
CA PRO A 115 26.37 -1.48 -1.66
C PRO A 115 25.62 -2.30 -2.70
N THR A 116 24.31 -2.03 -2.89
CA THR A 116 23.47 -2.72 -3.87
C THR A 116 24.02 -2.57 -5.29
N TRP A 117 24.43 -1.36 -5.66
CA TRP A 117 24.90 -1.08 -7.01
C TRP A 117 26.32 -1.56 -7.27
N VAL A 118 27.15 -1.65 -6.22
CA VAL A 118 28.44 -2.37 -6.31
C VAL A 118 28.19 -3.84 -6.67
N ALA A 119 27.23 -4.48 -6.00
CA ALA A 119 26.90 -5.88 -6.30
C ALA A 119 26.27 -6.04 -7.70
N VAL A 120 25.45 -5.09 -8.16
CA VAL A 120 24.91 -5.10 -9.54
C VAL A 120 26.04 -4.97 -10.58
N GLU A 121 27.04 -4.09 -10.36
CA GLU A 121 28.21 -4.00 -11.24
C GLU A 121 28.96 -5.33 -11.34
N GLU A 122 29.18 -5.99 -10.20
CA GLU A 122 29.87 -7.28 -10.14
C GLU A 122 29.09 -8.39 -10.84
N LYS A 123 27.75 -8.42 -10.67
CA LYS A 123 26.88 -9.44 -11.25
C LYS A 123 26.75 -9.32 -12.77
N LEU A 124 26.52 -8.13 -13.26
CA LEU A 124 26.28 -7.88 -14.67
C LEU A 124 27.56 -7.63 -15.47
N GLY A 125 28.66 -7.27 -14.81
CA GLY A 125 29.88 -6.86 -15.49
C GLY A 125 29.81 -5.46 -16.11
N VAL A 126 28.86 -4.63 -15.66
CA VAL A 126 28.72 -3.22 -16.06
C VAL A 126 29.51 -2.29 -15.17
N LYS A 127 29.61 -1.02 -15.55
CA LYS A 127 30.09 0.08 -14.70
C LYS A 127 29.09 1.23 -14.74
N PHE A 128 28.92 1.92 -13.61
CA PHE A 128 28.02 3.06 -13.53
C PHE A 128 28.78 4.37 -13.38
N GLU A 129 28.36 5.38 -14.13
CA GLU A 129 28.82 6.76 -14.00
C GLU A 129 27.68 7.63 -13.51
N ASN A 130 27.88 8.36 -12.40
CA ASN A 130 26.86 9.23 -11.83
C ASN A 130 26.58 10.45 -12.70
N LYS A 131 25.33 10.62 -13.09
CA LYS A 131 24.78 11.80 -13.76
C LYS A 131 23.59 12.37 -13.03
N TYR A 132 23.10 11.72 -11.98
CA TYR A 132 21.91 12.12 -11.24
C TYR A 132 22.13 13.45 -10.51
N GLN A 133 21.15 14.36 -10.64
CA GLN A 133 21.22 15.74 -10.10
C GLN A 133 20.46 15.88 -8.77
N GLY A 134 19.91 14.77 -8.23
CA GLY A 134 19.16 14.81 -6.97
C GLY A 134 17.75 15.37 -7.09
N ASN A 135 17.18 15.39 -8.28
CA ASN A 135 15.87 15.94 -8.53
C ASN A 135 14.76 14.86 -8.41
N SER A 136 13.50 15.32 -8.27
CA SER A 136 12.34 14.46 -8.55
C SER A 136 12.35 14.03 -10.03
N ALA A 137 11.68 12.91 -10.33
CA ALA A 137 11.68 12.32 -11.67
C ALA A 137 11.33 13.33 -12.79
N SER A 138 10.30 14.17 -12.57
CA SER A 138 9.93 15.21 -13.54
C SER A 138 11.06 16.20 -13.77
N LYS A 139 11.65 16.75 -12.70
CA LYS A 139 12.73 17.73 -12.80
C LYS A 139 14.02 17.13 -13.33
N GLU A 140 14.30 15.86 -13.02
CA GLU A 140 15.47 15.16 -13.53
C GLU A 140 15.39 15.01 -15.04
N PHE A 141 14.23 14.56 -15.55
CA PHE A 141 14.01 14.44 -16.99
C PHE A 141 14.12 15.79 -17.70
N GLU A 142 13.45 16.82 -17.21
CA GLU A 142 13.50 18.17 -17.78
C GLU A 142 14.92 18.75 -17.80
N TYR A 143 15.74 18.46 -16.79
CA TYR A 143 17.14 18.87 -16.76
C TYR A 143 17.96 18.24 -17.90
N TRP A 144 17.71 16.96 -18.23
CA TRP A 144 18.45 16.22 -19.25
C TRP A 144 17.85 16.26 -20.64
N LYS A 145 16.58 16.63 -20.80
CA LYS A 145 15.82 16.57 -22.04
C LYS A 145 16.58 17.11 -23.27
N GLU A 146 17.23 18.26 -23.14
CA GLU A 146 18.01 18.87 -24.23
C GLU A 146 19.44 18.30 -24.34
N ARG A 147 19.85 17.41 -23.45
CA ARG A 147 21.19 16.84 -23.34
C ARG A 147 21.18 15.33 -23.16
N LEU A 148 20.22 14.67 -23.76
CA LEU A 148 20.08 13.21 -23.69
C LEU A 148 21.28 12.44 -24.27
N THR A 149 22.15 13.10 -25.07
CA THR A 149 23.44 12.56 -25.50
C THR A 149 24.43 12.27 -24.35
N ASP A 150 24.25 12.93 -23.21
CA ASP A 150 25.18 12.87 -22.08
C ASP A 150 24.81 11.78 -21.04
N VAL A 151 23.65 11.15 -21.21
CA VAL A 151 23.11 10.13 -20.30
C VAL A 151 22.63 8.91 -21.09
N ASP A 152 22.82 7.72 -20.53
CA ASP A 152 22.34 6.46 -21.15
C ASP A 152 21.01 6.02 -20.56
N MET A 153 20.81 6.24 -19.24
CA MET A 153 19.52 6.04 -18.58
C MET A 153 19.12 7.28 -17.77
N VAL A 154 17.82 7.58 -17.75
CA VAL A 154 17.28 8.79 -17.13
C VAL A 154 15.97 8.50 -16.38
N SER A 155 15.82 9.07 -15.18
CA SER A 155 14.55 9.09 -14.46
C SER A 155 13.58 10.08 -15.09
N GLY A 156 12.29 9.72 -15.10
CA GLY A 156 11.23 10.61 -15.57
C GLY A 156 9.88 10.15 -15.05
N THR A 157 8.87 11.03 -15.15
CA THR A 157 7.50 10.58 -14.96
C THR A 157 7.04 9.78 -16.17
N ALA A 158 6.15 8.83 -15.96
CA ALA A 158 5.59 8.00 -17.01
C ALA A 158 5.05 8.81 -18.20
N ALA A 159 4.41 9.95 -17.93
CA ALA A 159 3.92 10.86 -18.96
C ALA A 159 5.06 11.43 -19.81
N LEU A 160 6.11 11.96 -19.18
CA LEU A 160 7.27 12.53 -19.88
C LEU A 160 8.04 11.45 -20.66
N LEU A 161 8.26 10.28 -20.04
CA LEU A 161 8.95 9.18 -20.68
C LEU A 161 8.17 8.63 -21.88
N THR A 162 6.86 8.52 -21.78
CA THR A 162 6.00 8.08 -22.87
C THR A 162 5.98 9.10 -24.01
N GLU A 163 5.77 10.40 -23.72
CA GLU A 163 5.75 11.46 -24.72
C GLU A 163 7.06 11.51 -25.52
N ASN A 164 8.19 11.51 -24.82
CA ASN A 164 9.51 11.58 -25.48
C ASN A 164 9.91 10.24 -26.12
N GLY A 165 9.39 9.12 -25.61
CA GLY A 165 9.52 7.81 -26.26
C GLY A 165 8.80 7.77 -27.61
N ILE A 166 7.57 8.26 -27.67
CA ILE A 166 6.81 8.39 -28.93
C ILE A 166 7.52 9.35 -29.89
N ALA A 167 8.16 10.41 -29.38
CA ALA A 167 8.98 11.33 -30.19
C ALA A 167 10.30 10.71 -30.70
N GLY A 168 10.68 9.52 -30.22
CA GLY A 168 11.88 8.79 -30.63
C GLY A 168 13.13 9.11 -29.81
N ASP A 169 13.01 9.80 -28.69
CA ASP A 169 14.13 10.14 -27.81
C ASP A 169 14.50 9.00 -26.84
N LEU A 170 13.56 8.08 -26.57
CA LEU A 170 13.77 6.93 -25.71
C LEU A 170 13.56 5.61 -26.46
N VAL A 171 14.30 4.60 -26.01
CA VAL A 171 14.24 3.24 -26.58
C VAL A 171 12.88 2.60 -26.30
N ASN A 172 12.25 2.03 -27.32
CA ASN A 172 11.08 1.18 -27.14
C ASN A 172 11.50 -0.20 -26.61
N ILE A 173 11.49 -0.36 -25.29
CA ILE A 173 11.84 -1.60 -24.58
C ILE A 173 10.93 -2.76 -25.03
N GLY A 174 9.67 -2.47 -25.39
CA GLY A 174 8.70 -3.45 -25.85
C GLY A 174 9.19 -4.29 -27.05
N GLN A 175 10.07 -3.74 -27.88
CA GLN A 175 10.66 -4.45 -29.03
C GLN A 175 11.72 -5.50 -28.63
N TYR A 176 12.19 -5.46 -27.38
CA TYR A 176 13.25 -6.33 -26.87
C TYR A 176 12.74 -7.37 -25.86
N LEU A 177 11.44 -7.42 -25.58
CA LEU A 177 10.88 -8.33 -24.56
C LEU A 177 11.23 -9.80 -24.77
N ASP A 178 11.33 -10.25 -26.03
CA ASP A 178 11.75 -11.63 -26.32
C ASP A 178 13.21 -11.92 -25.94
N GLN A 179 14.03 -10.87 -25.77
CA GLN A 179 15.41 -10.96 -25.29
C GLN A 179 15.52 -10.70 -23.79
N MET A 180 14.40 -10.37 -23.12
CA MET A 180 14.27 -10.02 -21.71
C MET A 180 13.27 -10.98 -21.03
N PRO A 181 13.60 -12.27 -20.90
CA PRO A 181 12.63 -13.31 -20.53
C PRO A 181 12.05 -13.13 -19.12
N HIS A 182 12.80 -12.56 -18.18
CA HIS A 182 12.34 -12.36 -16.81
C HIS A 182 11.38 -11.18 -16.72
N PHE A 183 11.72 -10.07 -17.35
CA PHE A 183 10.85 -8.90 -17.42
C PHE A 183 9.55 -9.23 -18.17
N LYS A 184 9.65 -9.94 -19.30
CA LYS A 184 8.48 -10.42 -20.05
C LYS A 184 7.58 -11.31 -19.18
N ALA A 185 8.14 -12.31 -18.52
CA ALA A 185 7.39 -13.22 -17.65
C ALA A 185 6.69 -12.47 -16.51
N TYR A 186 7.38 -11.48 -15.91
CA TYR A 186 6.79 -10.63 -14.89
C TYR A 186 5.59 -9.83 -15.43
N LEU A 187 5.72 -9.19 -16.60
CA LEU A 187 4.65 -8.43 -17.22
C LEU A 187 3.45 -9.31 -17.61
N ASP A 188 3.70 -10.51 -18.10
CA ASP A 188 2.65 -11.46 -18.48
C ASP A 188 1.90 -12.01 -17.25
N ALA A 189 2.61 -12.16 -16.11
CA ALA A 189 2.00 -12.52 -14.82
C ALA A 189 1.26 -11.35 -14.14
N ASN A 190 1.56 -10.10 -14.49
CA ASN A 190 1.01 -8.89 -13.88
C ASN A 190 0.42 -7.94 -14.93
N PRO A 191 -0.74 -8.28 -15.55
CA PRO A 191 -1.30 -7.51 -16.65
C PRO A 191 -1.56 -6.03 -16.34
N ILE A 192 -1.94 -5.71 -15.10
CA ILE A 192 -2.17 -4.32 -14.69
C ILE A 192 -0.88 -3.49 -14.72
N VAL A 193 0.27 -4.09 -14.40
CA VAL A 193 1.58 -3.45 -14.51
C VAL A 193 1.92 -3.22 -15.98
N LYS A 194 1.75 -4.26 -16.81
CA LYS A 194 1.97 -4.17 -18.26
C LYS A 194 1.16 -3.04 -18.90
N LEU A 195 -0.14 -2.96 -18.58
CA LEU A 195 -1.01 -1.89 -19.07
C LEU A 195 -0.56 -0.50 -18.59
N SER A 196 -0.15 -0.38 -17.33
CA SER A 196 0.29 0.89 -16.75
C SER A 196 1.55 1.46 -17.40
N ILE A 197 2.42 0.63 -18.00
CA ILE A 197 3.65 1.07 -18.64
C ILE A 197 3.59 1.02 -20.17
N THR A 198 2.49 0.49 -20.77
CA THR A 198 2.30 0.49 -22.21
C THR A 198 1.94 1.91 -22.66
N GLY A 199 2.88 2.61 -23.25
CA GLY A 199 2.71 4.00 -23.68
C GLY A 199 1.85 4.15 -24.95
N ASP A 200 1.76 3.09 -25.76
CA ASP A 200 0.92 3.03 -26.95
C ASP A 200 0.27 1.64 -27.06
N THR A 201 -1.00 1.58 -26.76
CA THR A 201 -1.78 0.33 -26.79
C THR A 201 -1.99 -0.23 -28.22
N SER A 202 -1.79 0.57 -29.25
CA SER A 202 -1.89 0.11 -30.63
C SER A 202 -0.67 -0.69 -31.09
N THR A 203 0.50 -0.41 -30.52
CA THR A 203 1.79 -1.02 -30.88
C THR A 203 2.39 -1.87 -29.75
N GLY A 204 1.88 -1.74 -28.53
CA GLY A 204 2.47 -2.36 -27.35
C GLY A 204 3.80 -1.73 -26.91
N ALA A 205 4.07 -0.47 -27.29
CA ALA A 205 5.33 0.21 -27.00
C ALA A 205 5.49 0.50 -25.51
N ILE A 206 6.67 0.20 -24.97
CA ILE A 206 7.08 0.43 -23.58
C ILE A 206 8.37 1.26 -23.61
N TYR A 207 8.39 2.41 -22.92
CA TYR A 207 9.51 3.35 -22.96
C TYR A 207 10.26 3.50 -21.64
N PHE A 208 9.81 2.81 -20.56
CA PHE A 208 10.44 2.85 -19.24
C PHE A 208 10.18 1.57 -18.47
N SER A 209 11.06 1.31 -17.49
CA SER A 209 10.84 0.24 -16.52
C SER A 209 9.92 0.73 -15.40
N PRO A 210 8.96 -0.09 -14.92
CA PRO A 210 8.06 0.31 -13.85
C PRO A 210 8.77 0.37 -12.50
N TYR A 211 8.36 1.31 -11.66
CA TYR A 211 8.58 1.24 -10.23
C TYR A 211 7.29 0.79 -9.54
N PHE A 212 7.37 -0.29 -8.79
CA PHE A 212 6.21 -0.90 -8.18
C PHE A 212 6.51 -1.43 -6.78
N ASP A 213 5.72 -1.00 -5.79
CA ASP A 213 5.95 -1.30 -4.37
C ASP A 213 5.50 -2.71 -3.95
N GLY A 214 4.77 -3.42 -4.78
CA GLY A 214 4.30 -4.77 -4.50
C GLY A 214 2.98 -5.11 -5.18
N VAL A 215 2.81 -6.37 -5.56
CA VAL A 215 1.59 -6.92 -6.17
C VAL A 215 0.68 -7.43 -5.06
N ASN A 216 -0.64 -7.23 -5.21
CA ASN A 216 -1.66 -7.75 -4.29
C ASN A 216 -1.40 -7.38 -2.82
N ASP A 217 -1.02 -6.13 -2.58
CA ASP A 217 -0.79 -5.59 -1.26
C ASP A 217 -1.55 -4.28 -1.06
N ILE A 218 -2.07 -4.08 0.13
CA ILE A 218 -2.81 -2.87 0.51
C ILE A 218 -1.81 -1.80 0.93
N GLU A 219 -1.99 -0.58 0.43
CA GLU A 219 -1.09 0.53 0.72
C GLU A 219 -1.41 1.20 2.04
N ARG A 220 -2.70 1.49 2.27
CA ARG A 220 -3.20 2.13 3.49
C ARG A 220 -4.28 1.28 4.11
N MET A 221 -4.30 1.26 5.43
CA MET A 221 -5.20 0.44 6.22
C MET A 221 -5.51 1.09 7.56
N PRO A 222 -6.57 0.67 8.23
CA PRO A 222 -6.83 1.09 9.60
C PRO A 222 -5.75 0.56 10.55
N LEU A 223 -5.20 1.45 11.38
CA LEU A 223 -4.24 1.14 12.44
C LEU A 223 -4.89 1.45 13.78
N MET A 224 -5.11 0.45 14.62
CA MET A 224 -5.80 0.60 15.93
C MET A 224 -4.92 0.23 17.10
N ARG A 225 -5.18 0.86 18.24
CA ARG A 225 -4.67 0.45 19.56
C ARG A 225 -5.39 -0.81 20.02
N ILE A 226 -4.81 -1.97 19.74
CA ILE A 226 -5.44 -3.26 20.09
C ILE A 226 -5.59 -3.47 21.60
N ASP A 227 -4.62 -2.98 22.38
CA ASP A 227 -4.65 -3.04 23.84
C ASP A 227 -5.86 -2.30 24.44
N TRP A 228 -6.28 -1.18 23.83
CA TRP A 228 -7.46 -0.44 24.26
C TRP A 228 -8.75 -1.16 23.89
N VAL A 229 -8.81 -1.73 22.70
CA VAL A 229 -9.97 -2.53 22.24
C VAL A 229 -10.16 -3.73 23.17
N GLN A 230 -9.09 -4.49 23.45
CA GLN A 230 -9.11 -5.63 24.38
C GLN A 230 -9.52 -5.22 25.79
N LYS A 231 -8.97 -4.13 26.31
CA LYS A 231 -9.28 -3.63 27.66
C LYS A 231 -10.76 -3.25 27.83
N LEU A 232 -11.39 -2.69 26.80
CA LEU A 232 -12.81 -2.33 26.84
C LEU A 232 -13.72 -3.51 26.62
N LEU A 233 -13.41 -4.40 25.67
CA LEU A 233 -14.36 -5.40 25.18
C LEU A 233 -14.21 -6.79 25.83
N ASP A 234 -13.02 -7.18 26.25
CA ASP A 234 -12.75 -8.53 26.73
C ASP A 234 -13.06 -8.71 28.24
N GLY A 235 -13.04 -9.96 28.66
CA GLY A 235 -13.34 -10.37 30.02
C GLY A 235 -14.80 -10.80 30.24
N GLU A 236 -15.01 -11.51 31.34
CA GLU A 236 -16.33 -12.01 31.75
C GLU A 236 -17.15 -10.91 32.44
N GLY A 237 -18.47 -10.96 32.27
CA GLY A 237 -19.40 -10.07 32.95
C GLY A 237 -19.43 -8.63 32.40
N GLU A 238 -19.99 -7.72 33.22
CA GLU A 238 -20.10 -6.32 32.87
C GLU A 238 -18.75 -5.61 33.00
N PHE A 239 -18.48 -4.69 32.06
CA PHE A 239 -17.35 -3.78 32.18
C PHE A 239 -17.59 -2.80 33.34
N SER A 240 -16.56 -2.53 34.10
CA SER A 240 -16.59 -1.56 35.19
C SER A 240 -15.32 -0.72 35.18
N ALA A 241 -15.43 0.53 35.59
CA ALA A 241 -14.32 1.46 35.74
C ALA A 241 -14.58 2.41 36.89
N ASP A 242 -13.52 2.91 37.53
CA ASP A 242 -13.64 3.84 38.66
C ASP A 242 -14.15 5.22 38.24
N ALA A 243 -13.87 5.61 36.98
CA ALA A 243 -14.32 6.86 36.39
C ALA A 243 -14.44 6.72 34.86
N SER A 244 -15.42 7.42 34.29
CA SER A 244 -15.59 7.61 32.85
C SER A 244 -16.14 8.99 32.57
N ASN A 245 -15.91 9.48 31.33
CA ASN A 245 -16.59 10.64 30.80
C ASN A 245 -17.96 10.23 30.27
N THR A 246 -18.79 11.22 29.92
CA THR A 246 -20.05 11.01 29.19
C THR A 246 -19.76 11.09 27.68
N THR A 247 -20.41 10.27 26.89
CA THR A 247 -20.39 10.41 25.43
C THR A 247 -20.99 11.77 25.04
N ALA A 248 -20.61 12.28 23.86
CA ALA A 248 -21.28 13.45 23.30
C ALA A 248 -22.76 13.14 22.99
N ALA A 249 -23.56 14.18 22.83
CA ALA A 249 -24.91 14.04 22.27
C ALA A 249 -24.82 13.43 20.86
N PRO A 250 -25.59 12.37 20.57
CA PRO A 250 -25.47 11.67 19.29
C PRO A 250 -25.88 12.55 18.10
N VAL A 251 -25.04 12.63 17.09
CA VAL A 251 -25.31 13.29 15.79
C VAL A 251 -25.32 12.25 14.68
N TYR A 252 -24.34 11.37 14.67
CA TYR A 252 -24.21 10.31 13.65
C TYR A 252 -25.42 9.37 13.71
N GLN A 253 -26.03 9.15 12.54
CA GLN A 253 -27.16 8.23 12.37
C GLN A 253 -26.71 6.91 11.78
N PRO A 254 -27.39 5.80 12.04
CA PRO A 254 -27.03 4.49 11.51
C PRO A 254 -26.81 4.53 9.99
N TYR A 255 -25.73 3.88 9.56
CA TYR A 255 -25.40 3.66 8.15
C TYR A 255 -25.72 2.23 7.72
N MET A 256 -25.47 1.28 8.61
CA MET A 256 -25.79 -0.13 8.42
C MET A 256 -27.28 -0.39 8.68
N PRO A 257 -27.82 -1.56 8.25
CA PRO A 257 -29.22 -1.90 8.48
C PRO A 257 -29.61 -1.84 9.97
N THR A 258 -30.86 -1.48 10.21
CA THR A 258 -31.45 -1.50 11.57
C THR A 258 -32.28 -2.76 11.85
N SER A 259 -32.45 -3.62 10.85
CA SER A 259 -33.15 -4.91 10.93
C SER A 259 -32.68 -5.84 9.82
N GLY A 260 -33.03 -7.12 9.92
CA GLY A 260 -32.61 -8.15 8.99
C GLY A 260 -31.27 -8.79 9.37
N LYS A 261 -30.71 -9.54 8.42
CA LYS A 261 -29.43 -10.24 8.61
C LYS A 261 -28.49 -9.92 7.48
N VAL A 262 -27.22 -9.75 7.80
CA VAL A 262 -26.15 -9.54 6.84
C VAL A 262 -25.13 -10.66 7.00
N GLU A 263 -24.84 -11.34 5.90
CA GLU A 263 -23.78 -12.35 5.85
C GLU A 263 -22.53 -11.78 5.20
N VAL A 264 -21.37 -12.02 5.80
CA VAL A 264 -20.07 -11.60 5.29
C VAL A 264 -19.06 -12.73 5.35
N ASP A 265 -18.14 -12.77 4.41
CA ASP A 265 -17.00 -13.68 4.44
C ASP A 265 -15.94 -13.14 5.40
N VAL A 266 -15.39 -13.99 6.25
CA VAL A 266 -14.28 -13.70 7.17
C VAL A 266 -13.23 -14.79 7.06
N VAL A 267 -12.03 -14.53 7.53
CA VAL A 267 -11.03 -15.59 7.76
C VAL A 267 -11.45 -16.34 9.00
N ASN A 268 -11.45 -17.67 8.99
CA ASN A 268 -11.78 -18.44 10.19
C ASN A 268 -10.73 -18.27 11.30
N ALA A 269 -11.08 -18.65 12.53
CA ALA A 269 -10.23 -18.40 13.70
C ALA A 269 -8.84 -19.04 13.62
N ASP A 270 -8.65 -20.14 12.88
CA ASP A 270 -7.34 -20.79 12.71
C ASP A 270 -6.55 -20.27 11.49
N GLY A 271 -7.12 -19.35 10.70
CA GLY A 271 -6.46 -18.71 9.56
C GLY A 271 -6.34 -19.59 8.31
N THR A 272 -7.07 -20.69 8.23
CA THR A 272 -6.87 -21.69 7.16
C THR A 272 -7.89 -21.65 6.03
N ALA A 273 -9.05 -21.02 6.26
CA ALA A 273 -10.15 -20.96 5.30
C ALA A 273 -11.00 -19.70 5.47
N ALA A 274 -11.74 -19.35 4.43
CA ALA A 274 -12.84 -18.40 4.55
C ALA A 274 -14.07 -19.07 5.15
N GLU A 275 -14.80 -18.37 5.99
CA GLU A 275 -16.09 -18.78 6.54
C GLU A 275 -17.08 -17.61 6.52
N LYS A 276 -18.36 -17.90 6.76
CA LYS A 276 -19.40 -16.87 6.81
C LYS A 276 -19.78 -16.53 8.25
N VAL A 277 -19.86 -15.26 8.52
CA VAL A 277 -20.41 -14.70 9.75
C VAL A 277 -21.73 -14.00 9.43
N THR A 278 -22.70 -14.18 10.30
CA THR A 278 -24.01 -13.51 10.19
C THR A 278 -24.12 -12.45 11.26
N LYS A 279 -24.37 -11.20 10.85
CA LYS A 279 -24.79 -10.09 11.72
C LYS A 279 -26.32 -10.11 11.79
N ASP A 280 -26.88 -10.38 12.96
CA ASP A 280 -28.32 -10.52 13.18
C ASP A 280 -28.91 -9.23 13.81
N TYR A 281 -29.26 -8.28 12.97
CA TYR A 281 -29.91 -7.03 13.41
C TYR A 281 -31.36 -7.23 13.90
N ASP A 282 -32.04 -8.34 13.54
CA ASP A 282 -33.37 -8.64 14.07
C ASP A 282 -33.30 -8.98 15.57
N THR A 283 -32.20 -9.62 16.00
CA THR A 283 -31.97 -9.96 17.40
C THR A 283 -31.35 -8.82 18.18
N ALA A 284 -30.25 -8.26 17.66
CA ALA A 284 -29.46 -7.26 18.39
C ALA A 284 -29.92 -5.82 18.14
N GLY A 285 -30.61 -5.52 17.07
CA GLY A 285 -30.80 -4.16 16.57
C GLY A 285 -29.47 -3.57 16.06
N ASN A 286 -29.50 -2.31 15.66
CA ASN A 286 -28.31 -1.57 15.27
C ASN A 286 -27.73 -0.86 16.50
N ILE A 287 -26.43 -1.00 16.74
CA ILE A 287 -25.76 -0.47 17.95
C ILE A 287 -25.81 1.07 18.00
N VAL A 288 -25.61 1.75 16.87
CA VAL A 288 -25.70 3.21 16.81
C VAL A 288 -27.12 3.69 17.11
N ALA A 289 -28.15 3.04 16.55
CA ALA A 289 -29.54 3.38 16.83
C ALA A 289 -29.85 3.25 18.34
N LYS A 290 -29.39 2.16 18.98
CA LYS A 290 -29.55 1.94 20.43
C LYS A 290 -28.86 3.02 21.28
N MET A 291 -27.59 3.35 20.92
CA MET A 291 -26.88 4.42 21.65
C MET A 291 -27.52 5.79 21.41
N ASN A 292 -28.03 6.07 20.21
CA ASN A 292 -28.73 7.32 19.90
C ASN A 292 -30.04 7.47 20.71
N GLU A 293 -30.79 6.37 20.87
CA GLU A 293 -32.00 6.37 21.72
C GLU A 293 -31.65 6.61 23.19
N ALA A 294 -30.52 6.11 23.66
CA ALA A 294 -30.06 6.33 25.03
C ALA A 294 -29.54 7.75 25.27
N GLY A 295 -29.12 8.47 24.23
CA GLY A 295 -28.63 9.84 24.31
C GLY A 295 -27.20 9.93 24.87
N GLU A 296 -26.89 10.96 25.64
CA GLU A 296 -25.62 11.08 26.37
C GLU A 296 -25.57 10.05 27.51
N ILE A 297 -24.59 9.14 27.44
CA ILE A 297 -24.41 8.07 28.41
C ILE A 297 -22.97 8.06 28.93
N ASP A 298 -22.79 7.55 30.16
CA ASP A 298 -21.44 7.37 30.68
C ASP A 298 -20.67 6.26 29.93
N GLY A 299 -19.33 6.35 29.94
CA GLY A 299 -18.47 5.46 29.18
C GLY A 299 -18.57 3.98 29.58
N VAL A 300 -18.93 3.68 30.84
CA VAL A 300 -19.14 2.30 31.30
C VAL A 300 -20.40 1.74 30.67
N THR A 301 -21.48 2.52 30.66
CA THR A 301 -22.75 2.16 29.99
C THR A 301 -22.54 1.95 28.50
N ALA A 302 -21.79 2.84 27.82
CA ALA A 302 -21.50 2.71 26.39
C ALA A 302 -20.77 1.39 26.07
N VAL A 303 -19.74 1.03 26.85
CA VAL A 303 -19.01 -0.22 26.68
C VAL A 303 -19.91 -1.44 26.90
N ASN A 304 -20.74 -1.44 27.94
CA ASN A 304 -21.65 -2.54 28.20
C ASN A 304 -22.74 -2.70 27.13
N MET A 305 -23.20 -1.61 26.54
CA MET A 305 -24.10 -1.65 25.38
C MET A 305 -23.42 -2.31 24.17
N LEU A 306 -22.15 -1.95 23.88
CA LEU A 306 -21.39 -2.53 22.76
C LEU A 306 -21.09 -4.02 23.01
N ARG A 307 -20.68 -4.40 24.24
CA ARG A 307 -20.47 -5.80 24.61
C ARG A 307 -21.74 -6.64 24.42
N THR A 308 -22.87 -6.15 24.92
CA THR A 308 -24.17 -6.84 24.77
C THR A 308 -24.57 -6.98 23.30
N TYR A 309 -24.37 -5.90 22.54
CA TYR A 309 -24.64 -5.93 21.08
C TYR A 309 -23.80 -7.00 20.38
N ILE A 310 -22.49 -7.08 20.66
CA ILE A 310 -21.61 -8.08 20.04
C ILE A 310 -22.10 -9.49 20.38
N ASP A 311 -22.44 -9.75 21.64
CA ASP A 311 -22.93 -11.07 22.04
C ASP A 311 -24.27 -11.43 21.38
N GLU A 312 -25.18 -10.46 21.21
CA GLU A 312 -26.48 -10.68 20.59
C GLU A 312 -26.40 -10.79 19.07
N ALA A 313 -25.65 -9.89 18.42
CA ALA A 313 -25.57 -9.80 16.95
C ALA A 313 -24.88 -11.01 16.31
N TYR A 314 -23.97 -11.62 17.02
CA TYR A 314 -23.16 -12.74 16.54
C TYR A 314 -23.43 -14.09 17.27
N GLY A 315 -24.45 -14.12 18.10
CA GLY A 315 -24.88 -15.34 18.79
C GLY A 315 -23.95 -15.83 19.89
N GLY A 316 -23.17 -14.94 20.50
CA GLY A 316 -22.17 -15.20 21.54
C GLY A 316 -20.96 -14.31 21.36
N TYR A 317 -19.85 -14.60 22.06
CA TYR A 317 -18.61 -13.90 21.82
C TYR A 317 -18.21 -14.04 20.37
N TYR A 318 -17.85 -12.93 19.76
CA TYR A 318 -17.27 -12.96 18.44
C TYR A 318 -15.87 -13.58 18.52
N GLY A 319 -15.58 -14.54 17.60
CA GLY A 319 -14.30 -15.24 17.67
C GLY A 319 -14.10 -15.98 19.00
N THR A 320 -13.00 -15.72 19.70
CA THR A 320 -12.71 -16.20 21.04
C THR A 320 -12.97 -15.14 22.12
N GLN A 321 -12.92 -13.89 21.72
CA GLN A 321 -13.15 -12.71 22.57
C GLN A 321 -13.89 -11.64 21.76
N ARG A 322 -14.57 -10.70 22.43
CA ARG A 322 -15.31 -9.63 21.75
C ARG A 322 -14.43 -8.70 20.93
N SER A 323 -13.18 -8.50 21.37
CA SER A 323 -12.21 -7.68 20.64
C SER A 323 -11.85 -8.24 19.26
N ASP A 324 -12.00 -9.57 19.05
CA ASP A 324 -11.73 -10.22 17.77
C ASP A 324 -12.59 -9.64 16.62
N LEU A 325 -13.76 -9.08 16.95
CA LEU A 325 -14.60 -8.37 15.97
C LEU A 325 -13.83 -7.26 15.26
N PHE A 326 -12.93 -6.57 15.93
CA PHE A 326 -12.16 -5.43 15.41
C PHE A 326 -10.72 -5.78 15.08
N VAL A 327 -10.06 -6.56 15.94
CA VAL A 327 -8.61 -6.75 15.88
C VAL A 327 -8.17 -8.19 15.64
N GLY A 328 -9.10 -9.14 15.62
CA GLY A 328 -8.82 -10.53 15.24
C GLY A 328 -8.57 -10.70 13.73
N GLN A 329 -7.95 -11.82 13.37
CA GLN A 329 -7.80 -12.16 11.95
C GLN A 329 -9.14 -12.43 11.24
N ASN A 330 -10.15 -12.79 12.00
CA ASN A 330 -11.52 -13.02 11.57
C ASN A 330 -12.42 -11.78 11.71
N ALA A 331 -11.84 -10.61 11.92
CA ALA A 331 -12.58 -9.36 12.15
C ALA A 331 -13.64 -9.10 11.07
N ALA A 332 -14.80 -8.56 11.48
CA ALA A 332 -15.94 -8.28 10.60
C ALA A 332 -16.62 -6.95 10.94
N TRP A 333 -15.92 -6.04 11.59
CA TRP A 333 -16.46 -4.75 12.00
C TRP A 333 -16.90 -3.87 10.81
N ASP A 334 -17.88 -3.01 11.05
CA ASP A 334 -18.43 -2.07 10.09
C ASP A 334 -18.39 -0.62 10.61
N ALA A 335 -18.94 0.31 9.82
CA ALA A 335 -18.96 1.74 10.16
C ALA A 335 -19.70 2.04 11.47
N ASP A 336 -20.84 1.39 11.72
CA ASP A 336 -21.65 1.64 12.92
C ASP A 336 -21.00 1.04 14.17
N GLU A 337 -20.39 -0.14 14.03
CA GLU A 337 -19.60 -0.76 15.11
C GLU A 337 -18.36 0.07 15.44
N LEU A 338 -17.69 0.65 14.41
CA LEU A 338 -16.59 1.58 14.65
C LEU A 338 -17.02 2.83 15.40
N VAL A 339 -18.13 3.44 15.00
CA VAL A 339 -18.69 4.63 15.70
C VAL A 339 -19.00 4.30 17.17
N ALA A 340 -19.61 3.14 17.42
CA ALA A 340 -19.87 2.68 18.79
C ALA A 340 -18.56 2.48 19.59
N LEU A 341 -17.56 1.87 18.99
CA LEU A 341 -16.24 1.69 19.61
C LEU A 341 -15.55 3.04 19.90
N LEU A 342 -15.60 3.98 18.95
CA LEU A 342 -15.03 5.33 19.13
C LEU A 342 -15.73 6.07 20.28
N ARG A 343 -17.07 5.97 20.41
CA ARG A 343 -17.82 6.52 21.54
C ARG A 343 -17.34 5.91 22.89
N CYS A 344 -17.12 4.59 22.90
CA CYS A 344 -16.57 3.90 24.09
C CYS A 344 -15.17 4.39 24.43
N VAL A 345 -14.28 4.53 23.45
CA VAL A 345 -12.90 4.97 23.64
C VAL A 345 -12.84 6.40 24.16
N VAL A 346 -13.51 7.33 23.50
CA VAL A 346 -13.50 8.76 23.85
C VAL A 346 -14.10 9.03 25.23
N ALA A 347 -15.07 8.20 25.65
CA ALA A 347 -15.69 8.30 26.95
C ALA A 347 -14.95 7.61 28.10
N ASN A 348 -13.83 6.88 27.83
CA ASN A 348 -13.08 6.15 28.86
C ASN A 348 -11.58 6.49 28.94
N PRO A 349 -11.15 7.76 28.84
CA PRO A 349 -9.74 8.12 28.79
C PRO A 349 -9.02 7.75 30.10
N GLN A 350 -9.63 7.96 31.27
CA GLN A 350 -9.04 7.61 32.55
C GLN A 350 -8.71 6.13 32.65
N THR A 351 -9.59 5.28 32.13
CA THR A 351 -9.37 3.83 32.11
C THR A 351 -8.29 3.42 31.13
N LEU A 352 -8.23 4.02 29.95
CA LEU A 352 -7.33 3.60 28.87
C LEU A 352 -5.89 4.07 29.08
N ASN A 353 -5.69 5.34 29.35
CA ASN A 353 -4.35 5.93 29.48
C ASN A 353 -4.15 6.84 30.73
N GLY A 354 -5.16 7.00 31.58
CA GLY A 354 -5.08 7.84 32.78
C GLY A 354 -5.14 9.35 32.51
N THR A 355 -5.63 9.77 31.35
CA THR A 355 -5.78 11.18 30.96
C THR A 355 -7.24 11.63 31.00
N ASP A 356 -7.47 12.93 30.78
CA ASP A 356 -8.82 13.50 30.75
C ASP A 356 -9.49 13.39 29.36
N SER A 357 -8.72 13.12 28.30
CA SER A 357 -9.23 13.03 26.94
C SER A 357 -8.40 12.11 26.05
N ILE A 358 -9.05 11.49 25.09
CA ILE A 358 -8.46 10.69 24.01
C ILE A 358 -9.05 11.16 22.69
N GLN A 359 -8.20 11.22 21.65
CA GLN A 359 -8.65 11.42 20.29
C GLN A 359 -8.99 10.06 19.66
N GLY A 360 -10.21 9.92 19.15
CA GLY A 360 -10.67 8.69 18.50
C GLY A 360 -9.94 8.42 17.19
N LEU A 361 -10.40 9.01 16.10
CA LEU A 361 -9.77 8.91 14.78
C LEU A 361 -9.01 10.19 14.43
N PHE A 362 -7.79 10.06 13.95
CA PHE A 362 -6.94 11.18 13.55
C PHE A 362 -6.07 10.83 12.34
N THR A 363 -5.51 11.84 11.66
CA THR A 363 -4.58 11.67 10.53
C THR A 363 -3.20 12.20 10.89
N ARG A 364 -2.18 11.81 10.13
CA ARG A 364 -0.85 12.42 10.25
C ARG A 364 -0.91 13.91 9.87
N GLU A 365 0.01 14.66 10.44
CA GLU A 365 0.33 16.01 10.00
C GLU A 365 0.68 16.01 8.51
N ASP A 366 0.28 17.06 7.83
CA ASP A 366 0.65 17.18 6.44
C ASP A 366 0.97 18.61 6.03
N ASN A 367 2.24 18.82 5.77
CA ASN A 367 2.72 20.08 5.21
C ASN A 367 2.39 20.22 3.71
N ASN A 368 1.90 19.15 3.04
CA ASN A 368 1.69 19.11 1.61
C ASN A 368 0.30 18.67 1.14
N ASN A 369 -0.68 18.67 2.02
CA ASN A 369 -2.08 18.29 1.78
C ASN A 369 -2.36 16.80 1.44
N GLN A 370 -1.36 15.95 1.25
CA GLN A 370 -1.60 14.55 0.86
C GLN A 370 -2.30 13.75 1.96
N ARG A 371 -2.03 14.04 3.22
CA ARG A 371 -2.56 13.31 4.37
C ARG A 371 -4.03 13.61 4.64
N ARG A 372 -4.50 14.81 4.28
CA ARG A 372 -5.92 15.15 4.35
C ARG A 372 -6.76 14.28 3.43
N VAL A 373 -6.20 13.91 2.27
CA VAL A 373 -6.82 13.01 1.32
C VAL A 373 -7.04 11.61 1.91
N ASP A 374 -6.24 11.21 2.91
CA ASP A 374 -6.40 9.91 3.56
C ASP A 374 -7.75 9.78 4.28
N MET A 375 -8.34 10.88 4.75
CA MET A 375 -9.68 10.86 5.34
C MET A 375 -10.78 10.57 4.29
N PHE A 376 -10.64 11.08 3.07
CA PHE A 376 -11.58 10.76 1.98
C PHE A 376 -11.45 9.30 1.56
N ARG A 377 -10.21 8.81 1.51
CA ARG A 377 -9.91 7.42 1.20
C ARG A 377 -10.51 6.50 2.24
N PHE A 378 -10.34 6.85 3.51
CA PHE A 378 -10.96 6.10 4.59
C PHE A 378 -12.49 6.10 4.50
N ALA A 379 -13.11 7.22 4.12
CA ALA A 379 -14.55 7.26 3.85
C ALA A 379 -14.97 6.28 2.75
N GLY A 380 -14.18 6.17 1.67
CA GLY A 380 -14.41 5.19 0.61
C GLY A 380 -14.44 3.76 1.15
N THR A 381 -13.40 3.38 1.89
CA THR A 381 -13.30 2.05 2.50
C THR A 381 -14.37 1.82 3.57
N LEU A 382 -14.60 2.78 4.48
CA LEU A 382 -15.52 2.64 5.60
C LEU A 382 -16.99 2.56 5.17
N PHE A 383 -17.38 3.37 4.19
CA PHE A 383 -18.76 3.47 3.71
C PHE A 383 -19.00 2.78 2.36
N GLY A 384 -18.02 2.07 1.85
CA GLY A 384 -18.15 1.30 0.61
C GLY A 384 -18.41 2.15 -0.64
N VAL A 385 -17.81 3.34 -0.73
CA VAL A 385 -17.98 4.24 -1.88
C VAL A 385 -16.78 4.13 -2.81
N ARG A 386 -17.01 3.69 -4.07
CA ARG A 386 -15.99 3.59 -5.10
C ARG A 386 -15.46 4.97 -5.49
N GLY A 387 -14.23 5.00 -5.93
CA GLY A 387 -13.58 6.18 -6.49
C GLY A 387 -12.89 7.09 -5.49
N LEU A 388 -13.25 7.10 -4.20
CA LEU A 388 -12.60 7.96 -3.20
C LEU A 388 -11.14 7.58 -2.94
N GLU A 389 -10.77 6.32 -3.12
CA GLU A 389 -9.39 5.82 -3.07
C GLU A 389 -8.77 5.64 -4.45
N SER A 390 -9.49 5.94 -5.51
CA SER A 390 -9.05 5.68 -6.88
C SER A 390 -7.73 6.39 -7.21
N ARG A 391 -6.85 5.69 -7.88
CA ARG A 391 -5.60 6.24 -8.43
C ARG A 391 -5.83 7.04 -9.71
N GLN A 392 -7.05 7.04 -10.25
CA GLN A 392 -7.47 7.77 -11.44
C GLN A 392 -8.28 9.02 -11.09
N ASP A 393 -7.88 9.75 -10.06
CA ASP A 393 -8.48 11.04 -9.69
C ASP A 393 -10.00 10.96 -9.47
N TYR A 394 -10.41 10.11 -8.51
CA TYR A 394 -11.81 9.85 -8.16
C TYR A 394 -12.63 9.15 -9.26
N LEU A 395 -12.00 8.69 -10.35
CA LEU A 395 -12.66 7.90 -11.38
C LEU A 395 -12.56 6.40 -11.05
N TYR A 396 -13.61 5.67 -11.34
CA TYR A 396 -13.63 4.20 -11.24
C TYR A 396 -14.51 3.61 -12.34
N VAL A 397 -14.40 2.31 -12.58
CA VAL A 397 -15.28 1.60 -13.52
C VAL A 397 -16.31 0.83 -12.72
N GLY A 398 -17.57 1.10 -12.98
CA GLY A 398 -18.72 0.43 -12.34
C GLY A 398 -19.00 -0.94 -12.94
N ASN A 399 -19.95 -1.66 -12.36
CA ASN A 399 -20.38 -2.98 -12.82
C ASN A 399 -21.05 -2.96 -14.22
N ASP A 400 -21.46 -1.79 -14.67
CA ASP A 400 -21.95 -1.55 -16.03
C ASP A 400 -20.84 -1.44 -17.09
N GLY A 401 -19.57 -1.47 -16.67
CA GLY A 401 -18.41 -1.31 -17.53
C GLY A 401 -18.13 0.13 -17.95
N ALA A 402 -18.92 1.11 -17.46
CA ALA A 402 -18.70 2.53 -17.71
C ALA A 402 -17.78 3.14 -16.65
N MET A 403 -17.08 4.20 -17.02
CA MET A 403 -16.30 4.98 -16.08
C MET A 403 -17.19 6.03 -15.39
N HIS A 404 -17.10 6.08 -14.07
CA HIS A 404 -17.84 6.98 -13.20
C HIS A 404 -16.90 7.98 -12.54
N ASP A 405 -17.45 9.12 -12.12
CA ASP A 405 -16.76 10.14 -11.33
C ASP A 405 -17.43 10.26 -9.96
N ALA A 406 -16.78 9.75 -8.92
CA ALA A 406 -17.30 9.77 -7.54
C ALA A 406 -17.69 11.16 -7.06
N ARG A 407 -17.09 12.22 -7.59
CA ARG A 407 -17.43 13.61 -7.26
C ARG A 407 -18.85 14.01 -7.67
N GLN A 408 -19.50 13.26 -8.56
CA GLN A 408 -20.83 13.53 -9.08
C GLN A 408 -21.89 12.59 -8.50
N GLU A 409 -21.54 11.80 -7.49
CA GLU A 409 -22.41 10.77 -6.95
C GLU A 409 -22.90 11.09 -5.53
N ALA A 410 -24.18 10.89 -5.27
CA ALA A 410 -24.78 11.12 -3.97
C ALA A 410 -24.12 10.31 -2.86
N ALA A 411 -23.72 9.07 -3.13
CA ALA A 411 -23.05 8.19 -2.17
C ALA A 411 -21.77 8.81 -1.60
N THR A 412 -21.00 9.55 -2.41
CA THR A 412 -19.82 10.29 -1.95
C THR A 412 -20.18 11.33 -0.89
N TYR A 413 -21.23 12.10 -1.13
CA TYR A 413 -21.66 13.16 -0.20
C TYR A 413 -22.36 12.60 1.03
N GLU A 414 -23.02 11.45 0.93
CA GLU A 414 -23.51 10.71 2.09
C GLU A 414 -22.35 10.29 3.00
N ALA A 415 -21.31 9.68 2.43
CA ALA A 415 -20.12 9.27 3.18
C ALA A 415 -19.40 10.46 3.84
N LEU A 416 -19.21 11.57 3.11
CA LEU A 416 -18.62 12.79 3.66
C LEU A 416 -19.49 13.43 4.75
N GLY A 417 -20.81 13.38 4.61
CA GLY A 417 -21.76 13.81 5.64
C GLY A 417 -21.68 12.96 6.90
N LYS A 418 -21.48 11.64 6.77
CA LYS A 418 -21.24 10.74 7.90
C LYS A 418 -19.92 11.07 8.62
N LEU A 419 -18.85 11.38 7.89
CA LEU A 419 -17.61 11.86 8.53
C LEU A 419 -17.82 13.19 9.25
N HIS A 420 -18.61 14.11 8.67
CA HIS A 420 -18.98 15.36 9.34
C HIS A 420 -19.69 15.09 10.67
N ASP A 421 -20.67 14.19 10.69
CA ASP A 421 -21.39 13.82 11.91
C ASP A 421 -20.42 13.27 12.98
N MET A 422 -19.46 12.46 12.57
CA MET A 422 -18.40 11.96 13.48
C MET A 422 -17.49 13.10 14.00
N VAL A 423 -17.20 14.10 13.18
CA VAL A 423 -16.44 15.29 13.61
C VAL A 423 -17.24 16.11 14.64
N GLU A 424 -18.55 16.31 14.40
CA GLU A 424 -19.43 17.06 15.33
C GLU A 424 -19.60 16.34 16.68
N GLU A 425 -19.58 15.00 16.70
CA GLU A 425 -19.54 14.22 17.94
C GLU A 425 -18.15 14.19 18.62
N GLY A 426 -17.10 14.75 18.01
CA GLY A 426 -15.76 14.71 18.53
C GLY A 426 -15.05 13.36 18.40
N LEU A 427 -15.56 12.46 17.57
CA LEU A 427 -14.97 11.14 17.29
C LEU A 427 -13.80 11.22 16.30
N ILE A 428 -13.80 12.23 15.44
CA ILE A 428 -12.72 12.57 14.50
C ILE A 428 -12.10 13.90 14.91
N SER A 429 -10.77 13.99 14.92
CA SER A 429 -10.07 15.24 15.17
C SER A 429 -10.30 16.26 14.07
N LYS A 430 -10.79 17.46 14.41
CA LYS A 430 -10.81 18.62 13.50
C LYS A 430 -9.41 19.07 13.08
N ALA A 431 -8.40 18.63 13.80
CA ALA A 431 -7.01 18.98 13.57
C ALA A 431 -6.46 18.47 12.24
N PHE A 432 -7.11 17.51 11.56
CA PHE A 432 -6.66 17.05 10.24
C PHE A 432 -6.75 18.14 9.15
N VAL A 433 -7.46 19.22 9.38
CA VAL A 433 -7.50 20.42 8.51
C VAL A 433 -6.61 21.54 9.00
N ASP A 434 -6.21 21.50 10.25
CA ASP A 434 -5.31 22.49 10.83
C ASP A 434 -3.86 22.17 10.42
N LYS A 435 -3.16 23.15 9.84
CA LYS A 435 -1.75 23.04 9.48
C LYS A 435 -0.83 23.22 10.69
N SER A 436 -1.37 23.39 11.90
CA SER A 436 -0.58 23.45 13.12
C SER A 436 0.10 22.08 13.33
N GLU A 437 1.36 22.11 13.65
CA GLU A 437 2.24 20.92 13.73
C GLU A 437 1.94 20.00 14.92
N GLU A 438 0.87 20.26 15.66
CA GLU A 438 0.66 19.61 16.96
C GLU A 438 -0.23 18.36 16.93
N ASN A 439 -0.65 17.85 15.73
CA ASN A 439 -1.76 16.92 15.70
C ASN A 439 -1.39 15.46 15.92
N SER A 440 -0.82 14.79 14.93
CA SER A 440 -0.55 13.37 15.11
C SER A 440 0.65 13.13 16.01
N GLY A 441 1.70 13.96 15.91
CA GLY A 441 2.86 13.88 16.80
C GLY A 441 2.46 14.00 18.28
N THR A 442 1.66 15.02 18.62
CA THR A 442 1.17 15.23 19.98
C THR A 442 0.31 14.08 20.49
N TYR A 443 -0.61 13.57 19.66
CA TYR A 443 -1.45 12.44 20.06
C TYR A 443 -0.65 11.17 20.29
N LEU A 444 0.36 10.92 19.47
CA LEU A 444 1.22 9.75 19.59
C LEU A 444 2.22 9.85 20.75
N GLU A 445 2.89 11.01 20.91
CA GLU A 445 3.89 11.22 21.95
C GLU A 445 3.29 11.22 23.35
N ASN A 446 2.03 11.64 23.49
CA ASN A 446 1.34 11.74 24.77
C ASN A 446 0.31 10.60 25.00
N ASP A 447 0.33 9.56 24.15
CA ASP A 447 -0.60 8.43 24.26
C ASP A 447 -2.08 8.85 24.23
N LEU A 448 -2.43 9.76 23.34
CA LEU A 448 -3.77 10.35 23.23
C LEU A 448 -4.56 9.88 22.01
N GLY A 449 -3.96 9.13 21.10
CA GLY A 449 -4.57 8.72 19.84
C GLY A 449 -4.99 7.26 19.83
N PHE A 450 -6.20 6.97 19.33
CA PHE A 450 -6.71 5.59 19.24
C PHE A 450 -6.52 4.94 17.87
N MET A 451 -7.00 5.59 16.83
CA MET A 451 -7.03 5.01 15.48
C MET A 451 -6.49 5.95 14.42
N HIS A 452 -5.79 5.36 13.48
CA HIS A 452 -5.16 6.02 12.35
C HIS A 452 -5.48 5.31 11.04
N TYR A 453 -5.58 6.03 9.91
CA TYR A 453 -5.63 5.42 8.58
C TYR A 453 -4.38 5.80 7.80
N ASP A 454 -3.46 4.85 7.60
CA ASP A 454 -2.13 5.15 7.08
C ASP A 454 -1.46 3.91 6.46
N TYR A 455 -0.22 4.09 6.01
CA TYR A 455 0.61 3.00 5.51
C TYR A 455 0.89 1.94 6.57
N ASN A 456 0.99 0.68 6.16
CA ASN A 456 1.37 -0.42 7.06
C ASN A 456 2.65 -0.14 7.84
N GLN A 457 3.65 0.47 7.20
CA GLN A 457 4.91 0.85 7.87
C GLN A 457 4.71 1.80 9.06
N THR A 458 3.67 2.61 9.05
CA THR A 458 3.42 3.59 10.13
C THR A 458 3.26 2.91 11.48
N GLN A 459 2.65 1.72 11.56
CA GLN A 459 2.55 0.97 12.83
C GLN A 459 3.92 0.64 13.43
N THR A 460 4.92 0.31 12.61
CA THR A 460 6.29 0.06 13.06
C THR A 460 6.89 1.30 13.70
N ILE A 461 6.78 2.43 13.00
CA ILE A 461 7.30 3.71 13.51
C ILE A 461 6.59 4.11 14.79
N LEU A 462 5.28 3.90 14.90
CA LEU A 462 4.50 4.20 16.07
C LEU A 462 4.93 3.36 17.28
N ASN A 463 5.04 2.05 17.10
CA ASN A 463 5.35 1.12 18.20
C ASN A 463 6.79 1.24 18.71
N GLU A 464 7.76 1.57 17.85
CA GLU A 464 9.18 1.49 18.20
C GLU A 464 9.85 2.84 18.43
N THR A 465 9.42 3.90 17.74
CA THR A 465 10.14 5.17 17.76
C THR A 465 9.45 6.28 18.53
N LYS A 466 8.12 6.40 18.40
CA LYS A 466 7.37 7.50 19.02
C LYS A 466 6.76 7.14 20.35
N LEU A 467 6.51 5.86 20.61
CA LEU A 467 5.74 5.37 21.73
C LEU A 467 6.54 4.40 22.61
N GLN A 468 7.85 4.58 22.73
CA GLN A 468 8.73 3.75 23.58
C GLN A 468 8.34 3.88 25.06
N LYS A 469 7.25 3.25 25.46
CA LYS A 469 6.89 3.06 26.87
C LYS A 469 7.23 1.65 27.33
N GLU A 470 7.42 1.49 28.65
CA GLU A 470 7.82 0.20 29.25
C GLU A 470 6.81 -0.93 28.97
N ASP A 471 5.53 -0.59 28.72
CA ASP A 471 4.44 -1.55 28.48
C ASP A 471 4.07 -1.79 27.01
N GLY A 472 4.79 -1.16 26.08
CA GLY A 472 4.64 -1.37 24.62
C GLY A 472 3.26 -1.00 24.09
N GLU A 473 3.13 0.20 23.59
CA GLU A 473 1.91 0.63 22.90
C GLU A 473 1.70 -0.19 21.62
N LYS A 474 0.43 -0.52 21.34
CA LYS A 474 0.11 -1.60 20.43
C LYS A 474 -0.77 -1.13 19.29
N TYR A 475 -0.19 -0.39 18.36
CA TYR A 475 -0.83 -0.13 17.08
C TYR A 475 -0.66 -1.33 16.15
N MET A 476 -1.76 -1.85 15.67
CA MET A 476 -1.78 -2.94 14.70
C MET A 476 -2.62 -2.55 13.48
N ALA A 477 -2.15 -2.94 12.29
CA ALA A 477 -2.99 -2.93 11.12
C ALA A 477 -4.11 -3.96 11.27
N VAL A 478 -5.35 -3.53 11.14
CA VAL A 478 -6.53 -4.40 11.27
C VAL A 478 -7.20 -4.60 9.93
N MET A 479 -8.00 -5.66 9.83
CA MET A 479 -8.77 -5.96 8.62
C MET A 479 -9.56 -4.73 8.18
N VAL A 480 -9.66 -4.52 6.87
CA VAL A 480 -10.53 -3.47 6.31
C VAL A 480 -11.98 -3.72 6.74
N PRO A 481 -12.79 -2.67 6.96
CA PRO A 481 -14.16 -2.86 7.43
C PRO A 481 -15.03 -3.61 6.42
N VAL A 482 -16.09 -4.20 6.93
CA VAL A 482 -17.22 -4.64 6.12
C VAL A 482 -18.05 -3.43 5.74
N ALA A 483 -18.27 -3.23 4.46
CA ALA A 483 -19.10 -2.14 3.97
C ALA A 483 -20.11 -2.63 2.94
N ARG A 484 -21.22 -1.88 2.79
CA ARG A 484 -22.12 -2.03 1.67
C ARG A 484 -21.55 -1.25 0.48
N TRP A 485 -20.99 -1.99 -0.50
CA TRP A 485 -20.29 -1.35 -1.61
C TRP A 485 -21.22 -0.82 -2.69
N TYR A 486 -21.03 0.44 -3.03
CA TYR A 486 -21.72 1.15 -4.10
C TYR A 486 -20.78 1.31 -5.30
N ASP A 487 -21.22 0.85 -6.47
CA ASP A 487 -20.46 0.82 -7.72
C ASP A 487 -21.01 1.76 -8.81
N GLY A 488 -21.86 2.70 -8.45
CA GLY A 488 -22.51 3.62 -9.39
C GLY A 488 -23.79 3.06 -10.02
N THR A 489 -23.99 1.74 -9.99
CA THR A 489 -25.11 1.05 -10.67
C THR A 489 -26.00 0.26 -9.74
N ASN A 490 -25.51 -0.10 -8.56
CA ASN A 490 -26.21 -0.95 -7.60
C ASN A 490 -26.56 -0.17 -6.32
N ALA A 491 -27.82 0.21 -6.19
CA ALA A 491 -28.32 0.93 -5.01
C ALA A 491 -28.36 0.08 -3.73
N ASP A 492 -28.52 -1.25 -3.86
CA ASP A 492 -28.66 -2.13 -2.70
C ASP A 492 -27.29 -2.61 -2.16
N GLY A 493 -26.23 -2.55 -2.97
CA GLY A 493 -24.87 -2.93 -2.59
C GLY A 493 -24.74 -4.41 -2.17
N VAL A 494 -23.50 -4.85 -2.00
CA VAL A 494 -23.15 -6.12 -1.39
C VAL A 494 -22.22 -5.85 -0.21
N TYR A 495 -22.43 -6.57 0.89
CA TYR A 495 -21.60 -6.42 2.09
C TYR A 495 -20.34 -7.28 1.96
N MET A 496 -19.18 -6.67 2.04
CA MET A 496 -17.89 -7.37 1.90
C MET A 496 -16.74 -6.55 2.47
N HIS A 497 -15.64 -7.22 2.74
CA HIS A 497 -14.35 -6.58 2.91
C HIS A 497 -13.78 -6.22 1.53
N PHE A 498 -13.73 -4.94 1.20
CA PHE A 498 -13.16 -4.47 -0.04
C PHE A 498 -12.45 -3.13 0.18
N THR A 499 -11.39 -2.89 -0.54
CA THR A 499 -10.73 -1.58 -0.56
C THR A 499 -10.16 -1.30 -1.95
N GLU A 500 -10.07 -0.04 -2.31
CA GLU A 500 -9.34 0.42 -3.50
C GLU A 500 -7.92 0.89 -3.14
N SER A 501 -7.51 0.77 -1.87
CA SER A 501 -6.18 1.20 -1.38
C SER A 501 -5.08 0.19 -1.73
N TRP A 502 -5.08 -0.34 -2.93
CA TRP A 502 -4.05 -1.25 -3.40
C TRP A 502 -2.80 -0.51 -3.84
N ARG A 503 -1.64 -1.13 -3.59
CA ARG A 503 -0.38 -0.64 -4.14
C ARG A 503 -0.45 -0.65 -5.66
N SER A 504 0.11 0.37 -6.27
CA SER A 504 0.03 0.58 -7.70
C SER A 504 1.40 0.91 -8.29
N VAL A 505 1.52 0.76 -9.60
CA VAL A 505 2.68 1.26 -10.34
C VAL A 505 2.84 2.75 -10.05
N LYS A 506 4.04 3.15 -9.64
CA LYS A 506 4.36 4.55 -9.41
C LYS A 506 4.40 5.30 -10.74
N THR A 507 4.12 6.58 -10.67
CA THR A 507 4.14 7.45 -11.86
C THR A 507 5.54 7.75 -12.37
N ASP A 508 6.58 7.22 -11.74
CA ASP A 508 7.99 7.41 -12.07
C ASP A 508 8.61 6.13 -12.61
N GLY A 509 9.61 6.27 -13.46
CA GLY A 509 10.35 5.15 -14.03
C GLY A 509 11.68 5.57 -14.61
N TRP A 510 12.41 4.62 -15.19
CA TRP A 510 13.69 4.86 -15.86
C TRP A 510 13.58 4.51 -17.32
N GLY A 511 13.90 5.49 -18.18
CA GLY A 511 13.97 5.31 -19.63
C GLY A 511 15.42 5.19 -20.11
N ILE A 512 15.61 4.56 -21.27
CA ILE A 512 16.90 4.42 -21.95
C ILE A 512 16.96 5.47 -23.07
N SER A 513 17.98 6.34 -23.07
CA SER A 513 18.16 7.40 -24.05
C SER A 513 18.66 6.85 -25.38
N VAL A 514 17.90 7.05 -26.48
CA VAL A 514 18.35 6.72 -27.84
C VAL A 514 19.62 7.51 -28.18
N LYS A 515 19.65 8.80 -27.86
CA LYS A 515 20.77 9.68 -28.17
C LYS A 515 22.00 9.39 -27.32
N GLY A 516 21.82 8.95 -26.06
CA GLY A 516 22.90 8.58 -25.16
C GLY A 516 23.56 7.27 -25.55
N ILE A 517 22.75 6.28 -25.88
CA ILE A 517 23.23 4.98 -26.38
C ILE A 517 23.88 5.17 -27.78
N GLY A 518 23.28 5.97 -28.66
CA GLY A 518 23.74 6.10 -30.05
C GLY A 518 23.75 4.75 -30.77
N ASP A 519 24.85 4.46 -31.49
CA ASP A 519 25.05 3.18 -32.20
C ASP A 519 25.75 2.11 -31.32
N ASP A 520 25.93 2.35 -30.02
CA ASP A 520 26.65 1.47 -29.09
C ASP A 520 25.74 0.32 -28.63
N GLN A 521 25.82 -0.82 -29.29
CA GLN A 521 25.05 -2.00 -29.00
C GLN A 521 25.39 -2.59 -27.63
N ASP A 522 26.63 -2.47 -27.14
CA ASP A 522 27.02 -2.94 -25.80
C ASP A 522 26.29 -2.17 -24.71
N LYS A 523 26.18 -0.85 -24.85
CA LYS A 523 25.41 -0.02 -23.92
C LYS A 523 23.93 -0.35 -23.94
N LEU A 524 23.33 -0.52 -25.13
CA LEU A 524 21.93 -0.90 -25.24
C LEU A 524 21.66 -2.24 -24.54
N ASN A 525 22.48 -3.25 -24.85
CA ASN A 525 22.35 -4.58 -24.27
C ASN A 525 22.58 -4.54 -22.73
N ALA A 526 23.55 -3.76 -22.26
CA ALA A 526 23.80 -3.58 -20.82
C ALA A 526 22.59 -2.94 -20.10
N ALA A 527 21.98 -1.89 -20.68
CA ALA A 527 20.81 -1.24 -20.11
C ALA A 527 19.57 -2.16 -20.09
N LEU A 528 19.32 -2.91 -21.17
CA LEU A 528 18.26 -3.90 -21.24
C LEU A 528 18.50 -5.06 -20.25
N SER A 529 19.74 -5.54 -20.13
CA SER A 529 20.13 -6.59 -19.18
C SER A 529 19.94 -6.15 -17.72
N LEU A 530 20.21 -4.89 -17.40
CA LEU A 530 19.93 -4.34 -16.07
C LEU A 530 18.41 -4.40 -15.75
N ILE A 531 17.58 -4.04 -16.69
CA ILE A 531 16.12 -4.11 -16.50
C ILE A 531 15.66 -5.57 -16.37
N ASP A 532 16.12 -6.49 -17.23
CA ASP A 532 15.73 -7.91 -17.15
C ASP A 532 16.20 -8.56 -15.85
N PHE A 533 17.44 -8.27 -15.43
CA PHE A 533 18.01 -8.76 -14.16
C PHE A 533 17.17 -8.36 -12.95
N ALA A 534 16.61 -7.15 -12.94
CA ALA A 534 15.78 -6.65 -11.84
C ALA A 534 14.53 -7.51 -11.58
N TYR A 535 14.11 -8.32 -12.55
CA TYR A 535 12.94 -9.20 -12.47
C TYR A 535 13.30 -10.69 -12.31
N THR A 536 14.58 -11.01 -12.16
CA THR A 536 15.01 -12.33 -11.68
C THR A 536 14.79 -12.43 -10.17
N ASP A 537 14.65 -13.65 -9.61
CA ASP A 537 14.55 -13.84 -8.15
C ASP A 537 15.76 -13.21 -7.43
N GLU A 538 16.97 -13.39 -7.97
CA GLU A 538 18.19 -12.80 -7.43
C GLU A 538 18.17 -11.26 -7.49
N GLY A 539 17.77 -10.69 -8.63
CA GLY A 539 17.69 -9.24 -8.83
C GLY A 539 16.67 -8.59 -7.90
N MET A 540 15.48 -9.18 -7.76
CA MET A 540 14.44 -8.68 -6.84
C MET A 540 14.93 -8.71 -5.39
N ILE A 541 15.63 -9.74 -4.97
CA ILE A 541 16.21 -9.83 -3.63
C ILE A 541 17.28 -8.76 -3.46
N LEU A 542 18.27 -8.69 -4.36
CA LEU A 542 19.36 -7.73 -4.28
C LEU A 542 18.87 -6.27 -4.27
N LEU A 543 17.94 -5.94 -5.15
CA LEU A 543 17.39 -4.57 -5.25
C LEU A 543 16.41 -4.21 -4.12
N SER A 544 16.05 -5.15 -3.25
CA SER A 544 15.23 -4.92 -2.06
C SER A 544 16.03 -5.00 -0.77
N TYR A 545 16.74 -6.10 -0.55
CA TYR A 545 17.49 -6.38 0.68
C TYR A 545 18.91 -5.80 0.71
N GLY A 546 19.47 -5.45 -0.45
CA GLY A 546 20.89 -5.20 -0.59
C GLY A 546 21.69 -6.51 -0.78
N PRO A 547 23.03 -6.42 -0.82
CA PRO A 547 23.90 -7.59 -1.04
C PRO A 547 23.95 -8.54 0.15
N ASP A 548 24.53 -9.72 -0.07
CA ASP A 548 24.64 -10.84 0.86
C ASP A 548 25.13 -10.49 2.27
N ALA A 549 25.95 -9.45 2.41
CA ALA A 549 26.44 -9.00 3.72
C ALA A 549 25.34 -8.45 4.63
N PHE A 550 24.18 -8.07 4.08
CA PHE A 550 23.06 -7.49 4.82
C PHE A 550 21.96 -8.52 5.16
N ILE A 551 22.15 -9.78 4.77
CA ILE A 551 21.25 -10.89 5.07
C ILE A 551 21.99 -12.01 5.84
N LYS A 552 21.24 -12.84 6.57
CA LYS A 552 21.78 -14.02 7.25
C LYS A 552 22.03 -15.12 6.24
N GLN A 553 23.28 -15.57 6.14
CA GLN A 553 23.65 -16.60 5.18
C GLN A 553 23.07 -17.95 5.56
N GLY A 554 22.34 -18.59 4.63
CA GLY A 554 21.74 -19.89 4.81
C GLY A 554 20.48 -19.94 5.70
N GLU A 555 20.00 -18.79 6.17
CA GLU A 555 18.74 -18.68 6.89
C GLU A 555 17.65 -18.12 5.97
N THR A 556 16.48 -18.76 5.98
CA THR A 556 15.28 -18.31 5.27
C THR A 556 14.06 -18.40 6.15
N PHE A 557 13.01 -17.67 5.80
CA PHE A 557 11.68 -17.80 6.39
C PHE A 557 10.63 -17.94 5.28
N ASP A 558 9.53 -18.57 5.60
CA ASP A 558 8.41 -18.67 4.67
C ASP A 558 7.63 -17.34 4.63
N PHE A 559 7.50 -16.81 3.43
CA PHE A 559 6.63 -15.67 3.16
C PHE A 559 5.70 -16.02 2.01
N ASN A 560 4.44 -16.26 2.32
CA ASN A 560 3.39 -16.63 1.36
C ASN A 560 3.80 -17.83 0.46
N GLY A 561 4.38 -18.88 1.07
CA GLY A 561 4.81 -20.10 0.39
C GLY A 561 6.15 -20.00 -0.35
N LYS A 562 6.87 -18.87 -0.23
CA LYS A 562 8.22 -18.68 -0.78
C LYS A 562 9.25 -18.55 0.33
N GLN A 563 10.39 -19.23 0.17
CA GLN A 563 11.53 -19.10 1.08
C GLN A 563 12.27 -17.79 0.78
N MET A 564 12.25 -16.86 1.73
CA MET A 564 12.84 -15.54 1.59
C MET A 564 14.03 -15.37 2.54
N PRO A 565 15.05 -14.56 2.19
CA PRO A 565 16.21 -14.32 3.06
C PRO A 565 15.81 -13.63 4.36
N VAL A 566 16.53 -13.93 5.43
CA VAL A 566 16.41 -13.26 6.72
C VAL A 566 17.39 -12.09 6.79
N ILE A 567 16.95 -10.92 7.22
CA ILE A 567 17.80 -9.73 7.42
C ILE A 567 18.79 -10.01 8.55
N ALA A 568 20.07 -9.65 8.35
CA ALA A 568 21.09 -9.79 9.38
C ALA A 568 20.80 -8.90 10.60
N ASP A 569 21.16 -9.38 11.79
CA ASP A 569 20.94 -8.65 13.05
C ASP A 569 21.62 -7.27 13.04
N ALA A 570 22.85 -7.21 12.53
CA ALA A 570 23.58 -5.94 12.36
C ALA A 570 22.86 -4.97 11.41
N THR A 571 22.24 -5.47 10.35
CA THR A 571 21.43 -4.66 9.43
C THR A 571 20.18 -4.12 10.12
N ARG A 572 19.53 -4.93 10.94
CA ARG A 572 18.36 -4.52 11.73
C ARG A 572 18.73 -3.46 12.76
N GLU A 573 19.85 -3.63 13.48
CA GLU A 573 20.36 -2.62 14.43
C GLU A 573 20.67 -1.30 13.71
N GLU A 574 21.31 -1.38 12.56
CA GLU A 574 21.67 -0.22 11.75
C GLU A 574 20.44 0.52 11.19
N LEU A 575 19.40 -0.20 10.79
CA LEU A 575 18.12 0.36 10.35
C LEU A 575 17.51 1.27 11.44
N TRP A 576 17.52 0.83 12.70
CA TRP A 576 17.03 1.62 13.82
C TRP A 576 17.98 2.80 14.14
N GLU A 577 19.29 2.57 14.13
CA GLU A 577 20.26 3.61 14.44
C GLU A 577 20.29 4.77 13.43
N LYS A 578 20.19 4.45 12.12
CA LYS A 578 20.40 5.41 11.05
C LYS A 578 19.12 5.96 10.42
N ALA A 579 18.02 5.24 10.55
CA ALA A 579 16.76 5.59 9.88
C ALA A 579 15.54 5.52 10.78
N ASP A 580 15.71 5.47 12.10
CA ASP A 580 14.63 5.45 13.11
C ASP A 580 13.55 4.41 12.77
N GLY A 581 13.95 3.19 12.37
CA GLY A 581 13.03 2.13 11.95
C GLY A 581 12.38 2.32 10.59
N ASN A 582 12.66 3.41 9.88
CA ASN A 582 12.15 3.62 8.53
C ASN A 582 12.97 2.82 7.50
N TYR A 583 12.54 1.57 7.24
CA TYR A 583 13.22 0.67 6.31
C TYR A 583 13.33 1.23 4.88
N THR A 584 12.35 2.01 4.43
CA THR A 584 12.39 2.62 3.09
C THR A 584 13.51 3.65 2.99
N ASN A 585 13.68 4.48 4.02
CA ASN A 585 14.78 5.43 4.08
C ASN A 585 16.12 4.71 4.23
N TYR A 586 16.20 3.69 5.09
CA TYR A 586 17.41 2.90 5.23
C TYR A 586 17.83 2.27 3.90
N ALA A 587 16.92 1.56 3.24
CA ALA A 587 17.17 0.92 1.96
C ALA A 587 17.64 1.92 0.89
N ARG A 588 16.97 3.04 0.75
CA ARG A 588 17.28 4.06 -0.26
C ARG A 588 18.56 4.85 0.02
N TYR A 589 18.74 5.30 1.27
CA TYR A 589 19.83 6.21 1.60
C TYR A 589 21.15 5.49 1.78
N TYR A 590 21.12 4.29 2.38
CA TYR A 590 22.34 3.57 2.77
C TYR A 590 22.64 2.37 1.88
N LEU A 591 21.66 1.56 1.52
CA LEU A 591 21.89 0.40 0.65
C LEU A 591 21.83 0.76 -0.84
N GLY A 592 21.07 1.77 -1.24
CA GLY A 592 20.77 2.07 -2.65
C GLY A 592 19.74 1.14 -3.27
N SER A 593 19.01 0.40 -2.44
CA SER A 593 17.90 -0.47 -2.89
C SER A 593 16.57 0.29 -2.88
N THR A 594 15.51 -0.31 -3.41
CA THR A 594 14.14 0.26 -3.50
C THR A 594 14.06 1.64 -4.19
N LEU A 595 14.94 1.89 -5.17
CA LEU A 595 14.95 3.15 -5.93
C LEU A 595 14.04 3.12 -7.16
N SER A 596 13.90 1.96 -7.78
CA SER A 596 13.07 1.66 -8.94
C SER A 596 12.82 0.16 -9.02
N PHE A 597 12.12 -0.31 -10.04
CA PHE A 597 11.73 -1.70 -10.24
C PHE A 597 10.76 -2.20 -9.17
N VAL A 598 10.71 -3.52 -8.96
CA VAL A 598 9.78 -4.14 -8.01
C VAL A 598 10.44 -4.32 -6.65
N LYS A 599 9.78 -3.84 -5.60
CA LYS A 599 10.20 -4.09 -4.23
C LYS A 599 9.65 -5.44 -3.74
N ASN A 600 10.49 -6.22 -3.08
CA ASN A 600 10.07 -7.45 -2.44
C ASN A 600 9.41 -7.16 -1.09
N GLN A 601 8.16 -7.57 -0.93
CA GLN A 601 7.36 -7.34 0.29
C GLN A 601 7.89 -8.07 1.51
N ALA A 602 8.56 -9.21 1.34
CA ALA A 602 9.12 -9.96 2.45
C ALA A 602 10.21 -9.17 3.20
N PHE A 603 10.92 -8.28 2.51
CA PHE A 603 11.86 -7.35 3.15
C PHE A 603 11.11 -6.38 4.08
N GLU A 604 10.05 -5.75 3.58
CA GLU A 604 9.21 -4.84 4.34
C GLU A 604 8.60 -5.51 5.57
N TYR A 605 8.05 -6.70 5.37
CA TYR A 605 7.47 -7.51 6.44
C TYR A 605 8.45 -7.77 7.58
N GLN A 606 9.70 -8.14 7.28
CA GLN A 606 10.71 -8.39 8.32
C GLN A 606 11.16 -7.13 9.07
N CYS A 607 10.99 -5.95 8.48
CA CYS A 607 11.35 -4.69 9.12
C CYS A 607 10.28 -4.19 10.10
N THR A 608 9.12 -4.85 10.20
CA THR A 608 8.06 -4.47 11.14
C THR A 608 8.25 -5.14 12.50
N THR A 609 7.55 -4.61 13.52
CA THR A 609 7.48 -5.22 14.86
C THR A 609 6.67 -6.51 14.83
N ASP A 610 6.72 -7.32 15.88
CA ASP A 610 5.94 -8.56 16.00
C ASP A 610 4.43 -8.30 15.80
N ILE A 611 3.91 -7.24 16.41
CA ILE A 611 2.53 -6.80 16.25
C ILE A 611 2.26 -6.33 14.79
N GLY A 612 3.23 -5.65 14.20
CA GLY A 612 3.16 -5.26 12.79
C GLY A 612 3.10 -6.46 11.86
N GLN A 613 3.88 -7.50 12.15
CA GLN A 613 3.84 -8.76 11.41
C GLN A 613 2.51 -9.50 11.60
N GLU A 614 1.95 -9.49 12.80
CA GLU A 614 0.64 -10.08 13.09
C GLU A 614 -0.46 -9.42 12.25
N GLY A 615 -0.57 -8.09 12.29
CA GLY A 615 -1.57 -7.34 11.51
C GLY A 615 -1.40 -7.52 10.00
N ALA A 616 -0.18 -7.41 9.48
CA ALA A 616 0.11 -7.69 8.08
C ALA A 616 -0.23 -9.13 7.68
N GLY A 617 -0.01 -10.08 8.60
CA GLY A 617 -0.38 -11.49 8.41
C GLY A 617 -1.89 -11.72 8.32
N HIS A 618 -2.69 -11.01 9.12
CA HIS A 618 -4.15 -11.06 9.05
C HIS A 618 -4.64 -10.60 7.66
N ILE A 619 -4.15 -9.46 7.19
CA ILE A 619 -4.51 -8.90 5.89
C ILE A 619 -4.06 -9.79 4.74
N SER A 620 -2.82 -10.27 4.76
CA SER A 620 -2.30 -11.19 3.73
C SER A 620 -3.14 -12.47 3.63
N ARG A 621 -3.57 -13.04 4.76
CA ARG A 621 -4.46 -14.20 4.76
C ARG A 621 -5.84 -13.86 4.20
N GLY A 622 -6.39 -12.71 4.59
CA GLY A 622 -7.66 -12.22 4.05
C GLY A 622 -7.65 -12.09 2.54
N ILE A 623 -6.55 -11.59 1.97
CA ILE A 623 -6.34 -11.49 0.52
C ILE A 623 -6.21 -12.90 -0.10
N ALA A 624 -5.33 -13.74 0.45
CA ALA A 624 -5.05 -15.06 -0.10
C ALA A 624 -6.28 -16.00 -0.10
N LEU A 625 -7.16 -15.87 0.88
CA LEU A 625 -8.40 -16.63 1.00
C LEU A 625 -9.58 -15.98 0.27
N GLY A 626 -9.38 -14.85 -0.40
CA GLY A 626 -10.42 -14.11 -1.12
C GLY A 626 -11.50 -13.50 -0.20
N VAL A 627 -11.22 -13.33 1.07
CA VAL A 627 -12.07 -12.58 2.03
C VAL A 627 -12.00 -11.10 1.73
N ILE A 628 -10.79 -10.54 1.64
CA ILE A 628 -10.62 -9.18 1.16
C ILE A 628 -10.68 -9.21 -0.36
N LYS A 629 -11.64 -8.52 -0.93
CA LYS A 629 -11.81 -8.39 -2.37
C LYS A 629 -10.92 -7.27 -2.90
N HIS A 630 -10.37 -7.47 -4.09
CA HIS A 630 -9.59 -6.47 -4.80
C HIS A 630 -10.18 -6.20 -6.19
N PRO A 631 -9.89 -5.05 -6.80
CA PRO A 631 -10.32 -4.80 -8.16
C PRO A 631 -9.75 -5.81 -9.15
N GLU A 632 -10.60 -6.34 -10.01
CA GLU A 632 -10.20 -7.19 -11.12
C GLU A 632 -9.99 -6.37 -12.40
N LEU A 633 -9.21 -6.87 -13.34
CA LEU A 633 -8.93 -6.15 -14.58
C LEU A 633 -10.09 -6.18 -15.58
N GLU A 634 -10.91 -7.24 -15.53
CA GLU A 634 -12.02 -7.42 -16.45
C GLU A 634 -13.35 -7.13 -15.77
N VAL A 635 -14.24 -6.50 -16.51
CA VAL A 635 -15.66 -6.44 -16.14
C VAL A 635 -16.25 -7.82 -16.42
N ALA A 636 -16.59 -8.56 -15.40
CA ALA A 636 -17.24 -9.86 -15.48
C ALA A 636 -18.69 -9.76 -15.01
N GLU A 637 -19.53 -10.69 -15.46
CA GLU A 637 -20.90 -10.81 -14.96
C GLU A 637 -20.86 -11.00 -13.43
N ASN A 638 -21.54 -10.11 -12.70
CA ASN A 638 -21.53 -10.00 -11.24
C ASN A 638 -20.19 -9.55 -10.62
N SER A 639 -19.32 -8.90 -11.38
CA SER A 639 -18.14 -8.24 -10.84
C SER A 639 -18.54 -6.91 -10.18
N TRP A 640 -18.11 -6.71 -8.92
CA TRP A 640 -18.37 -5.50 -8.13
C TRP A 640 -17.20 -4.50 -8.20
N TYR A 641 -16.14 -4.84 -8.90
CA TYR A 641 -14.91 -4.07 -8.90
C TYR A 641 -14.15 -4.30 -10.21
N THR A 642 -13.56 -3.22 -10.70
CA THR A 642 -12.75 -3.25 -11.91
C THR A 642 -11.50 -2.42 -11.71
N SER A 643 -10.35 -3.03 -11.98
CA SER A 643 -9.06 -2.38 -11.88
C SER A 643 -8.82 -1.46 -13.08
N VAL A 644 -8.45 -0.21 -12.80
CA VAL A 644 -8.02 0.75 -13.83
C VAL A 644 -6.51 0.96 -13.67
N PRO A 645 -5.71 0.86 -14.75
CA PRO A 645 -4.28 1.15 -14.65
C PRO A 645 -4.03 2.53 -14.07
N THR A 646 -3.07 2.64 -13.16
CA THR A 646 -2.69 3.94 -12.56
C THR A 646 -2.30 4.96 -13.62
N ILE A 647 -1.65 4.49 -14.68
CA ILE A 647 -1.25 5.28 -15.82
C ILE A 647 -2.08 4.82 -17.01
N LEU A 648 -2.91 5.70 -17.54
CA LEU A 648 -3.67 5.46 -18.76
C LEU A 648 -2.99 6.22 -19.90
N PRO A 649 -2.55 5.53 -20.97
CA PRO A 649 -1.99 6.18 -22.14
C PRO A 649 -3.01 7.11 -22.81
N THR A 650 -2.63 8.37 -23.00
CA THR A 650 -3.43 9.41 -23.63
C THR A 650 -2.61 10.12 -24.71
N SER A 651 -3.26 10.62 -25.75
CA SER A 651 -2.57 11.39 -26.78
C SER A 651 -2.04 12.72 -26.24
N THR A 652 -1.07 13.33 -26.92
CA THR A 652 -0.58 14.68 -26.56
C THR A 652 -1.70 15.72 -26.56
N VAL A 653 -2.67 15.59 -27.48
CA VAL A 653 -3.83 16.50 -27.56
C VAL A 653 -4.72 16.32 -26.32
N ASP A 654 -4.96 15.07 -25.92
CA ASP A 654 -5.75 14.74 -24.73
C ASP A 654 -5.01 15.19 -23.45
N ASN A 655 -3.69 14.99 -23.35
CA ASN A 655 -2.88 15.46 -22.23
C ASN A 655 -2.95 16.99 -22.08
N ASN A 656 -2.89 17.74 -23.16
CA ASN A 656 -3.07 19.19 -23.14
C ASN A 656 -4.48 19.59 -22.66
N THR A 657 -5.49 18.82 -23.02
CA THR A 657 -6.85 19.04 -22.56
C THR A 657 -6.98 18.69 -21.06
N LEU A 658 -6.46 17.53 -20.64
CA LEU A 658 -6.47 17.08 -19.24
C LEU A 658 -5.73 18.07 -18.31
N SER A 659 -4.62 18.65 -18.76
CA SER A 659 -3.87 19.64 -17.98
C SER A 659 -4.70 20.90 -17.66
N GLY A 660 -5.69 21.23 -18.50
CA GLY A 660 -6.64 22.32 -18.24
C GLY A 660 -7.58 22.05 -17.04
N TYR A 661 -7.69 20.80 -16.58
CA TYR A 661 -8.52 20.42 -15.44
C TYR A 661 -7.74 20.35 -14.12
N THR A 662 -6.41 20.46 -14.12
CA THR A 662 -5.57 20.31 -12.94
C THR A 662 -5.99 21.23 -11.79
N GLU A 663 -6.19 22.52 -12.07
CA GLU A 663 -6.63 23.49 -11.05
C GLU A 663 -7.98 23.12 -10.45
N LEU A 664 -8.88 22.60 -11.28
CA LEU A 664 -10.23 22.21 -10.86
C LEU A 664 -10.22 20.95 -9.99
N THR A 665 -9.42 19.94 -10.35
CA THR A 665 -9.22 18.73 -9.56
C THR A 665 -8.53 19.02 -8.23
N GLU A 666 -7.49 19.85 -8.24
CA GLU A 666 -6.81 20.28 -7.02
C GLU A 666 -7.76 21.04 -6.07
N LYS A 667 -8.63 21.89 -6.60
CA LYS A 667 -9.61 22.62 -5.79
C LYS A 667 -10.59 21.70 -5.08
N PHE A 668 -10.92 20.54 -5.65
CA PHE A 668 -11.80 19.58 -5.00
C PHE A 668 -11.15 18.90 -3.80
N SER A 669 -9.90 18.47 -3.92
CA SER A 669 -9.28 17.58 -2.95
C SER A 669 -8.00 18.10 -2.29
N GLN A 670 -7.24 18.98 -2.94
CA GLN A 670 -5.85 19.27 -2.57
C GLN A 670 -5.49 20.75 -2.59
N GLN A 671 -6.36 21.64 -2.22
CA GLN A 671 -6.00 23.07 -2.25
C GLN A 671 -4.84 23.37 -1.29
N LYS A 672 -3.74 23.93 -1.83
CA LYS A 672 -2.50 24.19 -1.08
C LYS A 672 -2.64 25.21 0.04
N ASP A 673 -3.50 26.20 -0.13
CA ASP A 673 -3.59 27.36 0.75
C ASP A 673 -5.00 27.64 1.27
N GLY A 674 -5.92 26.68 1.14
CA GLY A 674 -7.30 26.85 1.56
C GLY A 674 -8.02 25.50 1.65
N ASP A 675 -9.27 25.57 1.97
CA ASP A 675 -10.11 24.41 2.16
C ASP A 675 -10.43 23.77 0.82
N SER A 676 -10.08 22.51 0.64
CA SER A 676 -10.63 21.75 -0.46
C SER A 676 -12.13 21.59 -0.26
N VAL A 677 -12.88 21.47 -1.36
CA VAL A 677 -14.34 21.26 -1.28
C VAL A 677 -14.68 20.06 -0.39
N LEU A 678 -13.99 18.95 -0.56
CA LEU A 678 -14.26 17.72 0.20
C LEU A 678 -13.88 17.87 1.68
N VAL A 679 -12.76 18.50 2.01
CA VAL A 679 -12.39 18.79 3.41
C VAL A 679 -13.41 19.71 4.06
N ASN A 680 -13.83 20.75 3.36
CA ASN A 680 -14.79 21.71 3.90
C ASN A 680 -16.14 21.05 4.23
N ILE A 681 -16.59 20.08 3.43
CA ILE A 681 -17.79 19.29 3.75
C ILE A 681 -17.61 18.49 5.03
N ILE A 682 -16.47 17.83 5.23
CA ILE A 682 -16.23 17.06 6.46
C ILE A 682 -16.22 17.95 7.69
N VAL A 683 -15.65 19.15 7.60
CA VAL A 683 -15.58 20.07 8.75
C VAL A 683 -16.88 20.83 8.99
N ASN A 684 -17.55 21.27 7.94
CA ASN A 684 -18.65 22.22 8.02
C ASN A 684 -20.00 21.68 7.48
N GLY A 685 -20.03 20.42 7.06
CA GLY A 685 -21.21 19.76 6.49
C GLY A 685 -21.46 20.10 5.01
N ILE A 686 -22.43 19.42 4.41
CA ILE A 686 -22.80 19.54 2.99
C ILE A 686 -23.20 20.99 2.63
N GLY A 687 -23.83 21.70 3.55
CA GLY A 687 -24.20 23.12 3.38
C GLY A 687 -23.01 24.07 3.17
N ALA A 688 -21.78 23.61 3.36
CA ALA A 688 -20.56 24.37 3.04
C ALA A 688 -20.36 24.57 1.52
N LEU A 689 -20.99 23.77 0.67
CA LEU A 689 -20.99 23.97 -0.78
C LEU A 689 -21.85 25.19 -1.15
N ASP A 690 -23.04 25.25 -0.61
CA ASP A 690 -24.01 26.33 -0.69
C ASP A 690 -25.02 26.14 0.45
N SER A 691 -25.37 27.19 1.17
CA SER A 691 -26.26 27.12 2.33
C SER A 691 -27.70 26.63 1.99
N SER A 692 -28.06 26.57 0.73
CA SER A 692 -29.35 26.03 0.25
C SER A 692 -29.30 24.50 0.04
N ILE A 693 -28.13 23.87 0.08
CA ILE A 693 -27.95 22.42 -0.11
C ILE A 693 -28.20 21.73 1.22
N SER A 694 -29.14 20.79 1.25
CA SER A 694 -29.55 20.09 2.47
C SER A 694 -29.26 18.61 2.51
N ASP A 695 -28.95 17.98 1.38
CA ASP A 695 -28.78 16.54 1.28
C ASP A 695 -27.72 16.14 0.24
N ALA A 696 -27.34 14.85 0.26
CA ALA A 696 -26.30 14.28 -0.57
C ALA A 696 -26.62 14.37 -2.07
N GLN A 697 -27.89 14.19 -2.47
CA GLN A 697 -28.28 14.29 -3.88
C GLN A 697 -28.18 15.73 -4.39
N ALA A 698 -28.63 16.70 -3.61
CA ALA A 698 -28.49 18.11 -3.96
C ALA A 698 -27.02 18.54 -4.07
N ALA A 699 -26.15 17.98 -3.23
CA ALA A 699 -24.70 18.20 -3.32
C ALA A 699 -24.10 17.62 -4.61
N ALA A 700 -24.48 16.39 -4.96
CA ALA A 700 -24.06 15.75 -6.21
C ALA A 700 -24.52 16.55 -7.45
N ASP A 701 -25.77 17.00 -7.45
CA ASP A 701 -26.34 17.80 -8.54
C ASP A 701 -25.64 19.17 -8.66
N TYR A 702 -25.34 19.82 -7.54
CA TYR A 702 -24.58 21.07 -7.51
C TYR A 702 -23.18 20.91 -8.10
N VAL A 703 -22.47 19.87 -7.68
CA VAL A 703 -21.13 19.59 -8.20
C VAL A 703 -21.17 19.21 -9.67
N SER A 704 -22.11 18.36 -10.09
CA SER A 704 -22.29 18.01 -11.51
C SER A 704 -22.59 19.24 -12.38
N GLY A 705 -23.30 20.23 -11.86
CA GLY A 705 -23.60 21.50 -12.55
C GLY A 705 -22.40 22.43 -12.65
N SER A 706 -21.54 22.48 -11.63
CA SER A 706 -20.36 23.34 -11.54
C SER A 706 -19.10 22.68 -12.10
N TRP A 707 -19.02 21.37 -12.05
CA TRP A 707 -17.94 20.57 -12.59
C TRP A 707 -18.18 20.25 -14.07
N SER A 708 -17.56 20.99 -14.96
CA SER A 708 -17.67 20.78 -16.41
C SER A 708 -16.79 19.60 -16.91
N GLY A 709 -16.57 18.59 -16.09
CA GLY A 709 -15.63 17.47 -16.32
C GLY A 709 -16.07 16.43 -17.35
N LYS A 710 -17.13 16.63 -18.11
CA LYS A 710 -17.59 15.66 -19.11
C LYS A 710 -16.52 15.27 -20.13
N GLN A 711 -15.71 16.22 -20.57
CA GLN A 711 -14.62 15.96 -21.52
C GLN A 711 -13.46 15.23 -20.81
N TYR A 712 -13.17 15.57 -19.57
CA TYR A 712 -12.18 14.86 -18.73
C TYR A 712 -12.54 13.38 -18.58
N LEU A 713 -13.76 13.10 -18.16
CA LEU A 713 -14.28 11.74 -18.00
C LEU A 713 -14.23 10.98 -19.34
N ALA A 714 -14.70 11.58 -20.44
CA ALA A 714 -14.72 10.94 -21.74
C ALA A 714 -13.32 10.58 -22.26
N ILE A 715 -12.30 11.42 -22.02
CA ILE A 715 -10.91 11.12 -22.39
C ILE A 715 -10.40 9.93 -21.56
N LYS A 716 -10.63 9.93 -20.26
CA LYS A 716 -10.20 8.85 -19.36
C LYS A 716 -10.91 7.53 -19.68
N GLU A 717 -12.19 7.56 -19.96
CA GLU A 717 -12.96 6.39 -20.36
C GLU A 717 -12.47 5.83 -21.71
N SER A 718 -12.21 6.69 -22.69
CA SER A 718 -11.64 6.27 -23.97
C SER A 718 -10.28 5.61 -23.79
N ALA A 719 -9.41 6.17 -22.96
CA ALA A 719 -8.11 5.58 -22.65
C ALA A 719 -8.24 4.22 -21.95
N TRP A 720 -9.19 4.09 -21.03
CA TRP A 720 -9.51 2.82 -20.38
C TRP A 720 -10.01 1.77 -21.38
N GLN A 721 -10.97 2.10 -22.24
CA GLN A 721 -11.50 1.18 -23.24
C GLN A 721 -10.41 0.70 -24.23
N ASN A 722 -9.49 1.59 -24.61
CA ASN A 722 -8.34 1.22 -25.42
C ASN A 722 -7.40 0.25 -24.67
N ALA A 723 -7.10 0.51 -23.40
CA ALA A 723 -6.28 -0.37 -22.58
C ALA A 723 -6.92 -1.75 -22.39
N LEU A 724 -8.24 -1.80 -22.12
CA LEU A 724 -8.99 -3.04 -21.99
C LEU A 724 -9.02 -3.84 -23.30
N SER A 725 -9.26 -3.16 -24.43
CA SER A 725 -9.25 -3.79 -25.75
C SER A 725 -7.87 -4.36 -26.08
N TYR A 726 -6.80 -3.64 -25.76
CA TYR A 726 -5.43 -4.12 -25.91
C TYR A 726 -5.19 -5.37 -25.05
N TYR A 727 -5.55 -5.35 -23.76
CA TYR A 727 -5.43 -6.50 -22.88
C TYR A 727 -6.16 -7.73 -23.42
N GLN A 728 -7.40 -7.57 -23.88
CA GLN A 728 -8.20 -8.65 -24.46
C GLN A 728 -7.57 -9.21 -25.75
N SER A 729 -6.92 -8.36 -26.56
CA SER A 729 -6.22 -8.79 -27.76
C SER A 729 -4.96 -9.61 -27.52
N GLN A 730 -4.39 -9.56 -26.30
CA GLN A 730 -3.21 -10.31 -25.90
C GLN A 730 -3.53 -11.72 -25.36
N LYS A 731 -4.80 -12.01 -25.06
CA LYS A 731 -5.31 -13.33 -24.66
C LYS A 731 -5.57 -14.24 -25.85
#